data_fa7990caf514164e06645df34986a927
#
_entry.id   fa7990caf514164e06645df34986a927
#
_cell.length_a   1.000
_cell.length_b   1.000
_cell.length_c   1.000
_cell.angle_alpha   90.00
_cell.angle_beta   90.00
_cell.angle_gamma   90.00
#
_symmetry.space_group_name_H-M   'P 1'
#
loop_
_entity.id
_entity.type
_entity.pdbx_description
1 polymer ?
#
loop_
_entity_poly.entity_id
_entity_poly.type
_entity_poly.pdbx_seq_one_letter_code
_entity_poly.pdbx_strand_id
1 'polypeptide(L)'
;MKKFAVIFLLSLGISFSLAAQSSAGAANKNTALRCLKLAENCLVADDWQNALNQAELGLSYDDSISDLYYIKAAASLNLGATKADALRLLSSAFERSSWAGYTKNSARIFIADLLSDTGLYEESLSALDSEPYIYSADAEFIRIKNYYRMGTTESLANARQRLNSDRRVYPSDQRFPEIFFMFESLFMSEAERDGIDYKIPQIVSTIADSYITKLPDYSDRNPELELMAVSFARGEDKLRLIKAIDAKNKKLSELLATAALRAGIYTDAEAFDMYFGASGNEFSLDSLETFIALLSDPEVVQRAAETLADFTGTLYIDENMDLQYEFVVQYENGRPQYIKYDANNDGLTELYSSCDFGAPVFVYFNSSRIQFFYDTYPRISKVLYSDTKLNFNFLHDDFTFSPFDFVTDNVIARTGAEFYIPYITETYAIPLPQDLIEKASSFELPITERDNAKIVYTLSGGNIVFAEFYENNARYAYCDFSKESSLVRFVDYDNDGSFETTELYSEIPFAQEGLRSEENDRIISSVFNFIDGHSDLYLRKIQIDRNANTFCEFSEQYLEFGGKVTIWDNDDNGIPDSQYIRYPQKDGETLSEESIYFDSNGLQILSLTLANGVPVKMIADAEGTEVMVYAGENENIYWIDEKGLPDEEQAILNYVSHGLEQGRIDIFDYKEEERISVIKVGAAYYCRRVPLTSVPLDEEGASK
;
A
#
# COMPACT_ATOMS: atom_id res chain seq x y z
N MET A 1 21.47 -46.35 -49.18
CA MET A 1 22.13 -46.61 -47.89
C MET A 1 22.49 -45.37 -47.13
N LYS A 2 22.62 -44.16 -47.68
CA LYS A 2 22.94 -42.92 -46.90
C LYS A 2 21.74 -42.27 -46.16
N LYS A 3 20.50 -42.61 -46.56
CA LYS A 3 19.31 -42.07 -45.88
C LYS A 3 18.90 -42.84 -44.60
N PHE A 4 19.30 -44.12 -44.49
CA PHE A 4 19.02 -44.93 -43.29
C PHE A 4 19.99 -44.66 -42.11
N ALA A 5 21.21 -44.23 -42.39
CA ALA A 5 22.20 -43.91 -41.37
C ALA A 5 21.89 -42.63 -40.61
N VAL A 6 21.22 -41.63 -41.26
CA VAL A 6 20.84 -40.36 -40.61
C VAL A 6 19.65 -40.54 -39.68
N ILE A 7 18.70 -41.42 -39.99
CA ILE A 7 17.54 -41.70 -39.13
C ILE A 7 17.97 -42.49 -37.89
N PHE A 8 18.96 -43.39 -38.01
CA PHE A 8 19.48 -44.17 -36.90
C PHE A 8 20.34 -43.33 -35.94
N LEU A 9 21.09 -42.34 -36.46
CA LEU A 9 21.82 -41.36 -35.63
C LEU A 9 20.91 -40.37 -34.91
N LEU A 10 19.80 -39.96 -35.54
CA LEU A 10 18.81 -39.09 -34.88
C LEU A 10 18.02 -39.84 -33.79
N SER A 11 17.68 -41.13 -34.02
CA SER A 11 17.00 -41.94 -32.99
C SER A 11 17.90 -42.29 -31.80
N LEU A 12 19.22 -42.50 -32.01
CA LEU A 12 20.17 -42.66 -30.91
C LEU A 12 20.40 -41.36 -30.17
N GLY A 13 20.45 -40.20 -30.85
CA GLY A 13 20.59 -38.89 -30.19
C GLY A 13 19.41 -38.53 -29.31
N ILE A 14 18.20 -38.85 -29.76
CA ILE A 14 16.98 -38.61 -28.95
C ILE A 14 16.90 -39.58 -27.77
N SER A 15 17.30 -40.82 -27.93
CA SER A 15 17.33 -41.81 -26.84
C SER A 15 18.40 -41.45 -25.77
N PHE A 16 19.55 -40.92 -26.19
CA PHE A 16 20.57 -40.44 -25.22
C PHE A 16 20.17 -39.17 -24.51
N SER A 17 19.45 -38.26 -25.16
CA SER A 17 18.97 -37.05 -24.52
C SER A 17 17.84 -37.34 -23.51
N LEU A 18 16.91 -38.28 -23.82
CA LEU A 18 15.91 -38.73 -22.88
C LEU A 18 16.50 -39.50 -21.68
N ALA A 19 17.50 -40.37 -21.93
CA ALA A 19 18.19 -41.08 -20.85
C ALA A 19 19.03 -40.16 -19.98
N ALA A 20 19.67 -39.12 -20.54
CA ALA A 20 20.39 -38.11 -19.78
C ALA A 20 19.46 -37.22 -18.98
N GLN A 21 18.31 -36.86 -19.51
CA GLN A 21 17.29 -36.09 -18.82
C GLN A 21 16.64 -36.89 -17.67
N SER A 22 16.38 -38.16 -17.86
CA SER A 22 15.85 -39.06 -16.81
C SER A 22 16.90 -39.32 -15.71
N SER A 23 18.19 -39.43 -16.05
CA SER A 23 19.27 -39.62 -15.08
C SER A 23 19.57 -38.33 -14.27
N ALA A 24 19.49 -37.17 -14.89
CA ALA A 24 19.62 -35.88 -14.21
C ALA A 24 18.44 -35.63 -13.24
N GLY A 25 17.22 -35.92 -13.67
CA GLY A 25 16.04 -35.82 -12.81
C GLY A 25 16.11 -36.76 -11.60
N ALA A 26 16.57 -38.01 -11.80
CA ALA A 26 16.79 -38.97 -10.72
C ALA A 26 17.90 -38.53 -9.76
N ALA A 27 19.00 -37.94 -10.28
CA ALA A 27 20.08 -37.40 -9.45
C ALA A 27 19.61 -36.19 -8.59
N ASN A 28 18.83 -35.29 -9.19
CA ASN A 28 18.23 -34.15 -8.49
C ASN A 28 17.30 -34.61 -7.39
N LYS A 29 16.40 -35.54 -7.68
CA LYS A 29 15.50 -36.14 -6.68
C LYS A 29 16.26 -36.78 -5.51
N ASN A 30 17.31 -37.53 -5.78
CA ASN A 30 18.14 -38.12 -4.73
C ASN A 30 18.86 -37.06 -3.87
N THR A 31 19.28 -35.95 -4.48
CA THR A 31 19.88 -34.82 -3.76
C THR A 31 18.82 -34.14 -2.89
N ALA A 32 17.64 -33.87 -3.41
CA ALA A 32 16.53 -33.31 -2.66
C ALA A 32 16.12 -34.20 -1.47
N LEU A 33 16.07 -35.53 -1.64
CA LEU A 33 15.80 -36.47 -0.54
C LEU A 33 16.92 -36.47 0.54
N ARG A 34 18.17 -36.22 0.16
CA ARG A 34 19.26 -36.03 1.16
C ARG A 34 19.06 -34.71 1.92
N CYS A 35 18.72 -33.64 1.23
CA CYS A 35 18.38 -32.36 1.87
C CYS A 35 17.17 -32.52 2.82
N LEU A 36 16.13 -33.26 2.39
CA LEU A 36 15.00 -33.59 3.24
C LEU A 36 15.45 -34.25 4.55
N LYS A 37 16.28 -35.29 4.48
CA LYS A 37 16.74 -35.98 5.69
C LYS A 37 17.59 -35.11 6.60
N LEU A 38 18.38 -34.18 6.03
CA LEU A 38 19.14 -33.19 6.81
C LEU A 38 18.18 -32.19 7.47
N ALA A 39 17.21 -31.71 6.74
CA ALA A 39 16.18 -30.80 7.25
C ALA A 39 15.35 -31.42 8.38
N GLU A 40 14.96 -32.69 8.25
CA GLU A 40 14.28 -33.44 9.31
C GLU A 40 15.14 -33.51 10.60
N ASN A 41 16.44 -33.84 10.47
CA ASN A 41 17.34 -33.89 11.60
C ASN A 41 17.51 -32.52 12.28
N CYS A 42 17.59 -31.44 11.50
CA CYS A 42 17.64 -30.08 12.03
C CYS A 42 16.33 -29.71 12.74
N LEU A 43 15.18 -30.07 12.17
CA LEU A 43 13.87 -29.82 12.76
C LEU A 43 13.75 -30.50 14.14
N VAL A 44 14.18 -31.76 14.26
CA VAL A 44 14.19 -32.53 15.52
C VAL A 44 15.16 -31.94 16.55
N ALA A 45 16.21 -31.27 16.10
CA ALA A 45 17.22 -30.62 16.95
C ALA A 45 16.87 -29.16 17.27
N ASP A 46 15.69 -28.67 16.93
CA ASP A 46 15.25 -27.28 17.05
C ASP A 46 16.15 -26.26 16.32
N ASP A 47 16.92 -26.75 15.33
CA ASP A 47 17.75 -25.90 14.48
C ASP A 47 16.95 -25.39 13.27
N TRP A 48 16.02 -24.49 13.56
CA TRP A 48 15.02 -24.00 12.59
C TRP A 48 15.64 -23.35 11.37
N GLN A 49 16.74 -22.59 11.56
CA GLN A 49 17.40 -21.89 10.45
C GLN A 49 18.05 -22.89 9.47
N ASN A 50 18.73 -23.90 9.97
CA ASN A 50 19.31 -24.92 9.11
C ASN A 50 18.25 -25.84 8.52
N ALA A 51 17.15 -26.14 9.22
CA ALA A 51 16.02 -26.86 8.67
C ALA A 51 15.41 -26.13 7.48
N LEU A 52 15.20 -24.80 7.58
CA LEU A 52 14.73 -23.93 6.50
C LEU A 52 15.69 -23.94 5.32
N ASN A 53 16.97 -23.70 5.54
CA ASN A 53 18.01 -23.68 4.50
C ASN A 53 18.09 -25.00 3.73
N GLN A 54 18.01 -26.13 4.44
CA GLN A 54 18.03 -27.47 3.81
C GLN A 54 16.74 -27.76 3.04
N ALA A 55 15.58 -27.33 3.55
CA ALA A 55 14.32 -27.47 2.83
C ALA A 55 14.32 -26.64 1.51
N GLU A 56 14.79 -25.39 1.56
CA GLU A 56 14.90 -24.54 0.36
C GLU A 56 15.90 -25.09 -0.64
N LEU A 57 17.05 -25.57 -0.18
CA LEU A 57 18.02 -26.22 -1.03
C LEU A 57 17.43 -27.48 -1.68
N GLY A 58 16.68 -28.29 -0.92
CA GLY A 58 16.00 -29.46 -1.46
C GLY A 58 14.99 -29.10 -2.54
N LEU A 59 14.15 -28.06 -2.30
CA LEU A 59 13.18 -27.53 -3.27
C LEU A 59 13.82 -26.99 -4.55
N SER A 60 15.04 -26.45 -4.47
CA SER A 60 15.77 -26.00 -5.66
C SER A 60 16.22 -27.15 -6.57
N TYR A 61 16.35 -28.37 -6.05
CA TYR A 61 16.66 -29.56 -6.82
C TYR A 61 15.40 -30.29 -7.33
N ASP A 62 14.39 -30.43 -6.47
CA ASP A 62 13.12 -31.09 -6.81
C ASP A 62 11.96 -30.51 -5.98
N ASP A 63 11.15 -29.67 -6.60
CA ASP A 63 10.00 -29.02 -6.00
C ASP A 63 8.73 -29.92 -5.91
N SER A 64 8.83 -31.17 -6.39
CA SER A 64 7.73 -32.13 -6.31
C SER A 64 7.58 -32.81 -4.94
N ILE A 65 8.57 -32.66 -4.04
CA ILE A 65 8.59 -33.32 -2.74
C ILE A 65 7.81 -32.50 -1.71
N SER A 66 6.65 -33.02 -1.34
CA SER A 66 5.69 -32.41 -0.40
C SER A 66 6.31 -32.15 0.99
N ASP A 67 7.13 -33.08 1.48
CA ASP A 67 7.76 -33.02 2.80
C ASP A 67 8.65 -31.78 2.97
N LEU A 68 9.31 -31.33 1.89
CA LEU A 68 10.16 -30.13 1.95
C LEU A 68 9.36 -28.86 2.22
N TYR A 69 8.16 -28.75 1.62
CA TYR A 69 7.23 -27.65 1.92
C TYR A 69 6.70 -27.73 3.36
N TYR A 70 6.40 -28.96 3.83
CA TYR A 70 5.99 -29.19 5.21
C TYR A 70 7.04 -28.73 6.22
N ILE A 71 8.32 -29.13 6.03
CA ILE A 71 9.42 -28.71 6.90
C ILE A 71 9.67 -27.22 6.78
N LYS A 72 9.60 -26.67 5.54
CA LYS A 72 9.73 -25.24 5.31
C LYS A 72 8.68 -24.46 6.09
N ALA A 73 7.43 -24.90 6.08
CA ALA A 73 6.35 -24.28 6.86
C ALA A 73 6.64 -24.33 8.37
N ALA A 74 7.02 -25.49 8.90
CA ALA A 74 7.31 -25.66 10.31
C ALA A 74 8.51 -24.81 10.78
N ALA A 75 9.60 -24.82 10.01
CA ALA A 75 10.80 -24.05 10.32
C ALA A 75 10.56 -22.54 10.21
N SER A 76 9.88 -22.09 9.16
CA SER A 76 9.58 -20.67 8.98
C SER A 76 8.71 -20.12 10.11
N LEU A 77 7.70 -20.88 10.53
CA LEU A 77 6.80 -20.49 11.63
C LEU A 77 7.59 -20.29 12.93
N ASN A 78 8.51 -21.21 13.26
CA ASN A 78 9.38 -21.10 14.46
C ASN A 78 10.42 -19.96 14.35
N LEU A 79 10.69 -19.46 13.14
CA LEU A 79 11.54 -18.29 12.88
C LEU A 79 10.73 -16.98 12.82
N GLY A 80 9.45 -16.99 13.14
CA GLY A 80 8.59 -15.81 13.21
C GLY A 80 7.88 -15.47 11.90
N ALA A 81 7.77 -16.40 10.95
CA ALA A 81 6.87 -16.23 9.81
C ALA A 81 5.41 -16.31 10.27
N THR A 82 4.50 -15.69 9.50
CA THR A 82 3.08 -15.68 9.83
C THR A 82 2.43 -17.05 9.64
N LYS A 83 1.33 -17.31 10.35
CA LYS A 83 0.53 -18.51 10.15
C LYS A 83 -0.05 -18.60 8.75
N ALA A 84 -0.39 -17.44 8.14
CA ALA A 84 -0.83 -17.34 6.75
C ALA A 84 0.26 -17.82 5.76
N ASP A 85 1.53 -17.47 6.00
CA ASP A 85 2.65 -17.95 5.20
C ASP A 85 2.83 -19.47 5.32
N ALA A 86 2.73 -20.00 6.54
CA ALA A 86 2.81 -21.43 6.80
C ALA A 86 1.67 -22.19 6.10
N LEU A 87 0.43 -21.69 6.18
CA LEU A 87 -0.72 -22.26 5.47
C LEU A 87 -0.53 -22.29 3.95
N ARG A 88 0.03 -21.23 3.35
CA ARG A 88 0.38 -21.21 1.92
C ARG A 88 1.40 -22.28 1.54
N LEU A 89 2.43 -22.47 2.37
CA LEU A 89 3.43 -23.51 2.15
C LEU A 89 2.83 -24.91 2.26
N LEU A 90 1.97 -25.15 3.24
CA LEU A 90 1.26 -26.43 3.42
C LEU A 90 0.28 -26.69 2.27
N SER A 91 -0.41 -25.69 1.74
CA SER A 91 -1.23 -25.80 0.53
C SER A 91 -0.39 -26.23 -0.65
N SER A 92 0.80 -25.64 -0.82
CA SER A 92 1.76 -26.05 -1.85
C SER A 92 2.21 -27.50 -1.65
N ALA A 93 2.42 -27.97 -0.40
CA ALA A 93 2.71 -29.38 -0.12
C ALA A 93 1.58 -30.31 -0.55
N PHE A 94 0.32 -29.88 -0.40
CA PHE A 94 -0.87 -30.65 -0.79
C PHE A 94 -1.04 -30.80 -2.31
N GLU A 95 -0.66 -29.78 -3.07
CA GLU A 95 -0.68 -29.80 -4.54
C GLU A 95 0.32 -30.80 -5.12
N ARG A 96 1.36 -31.13 -4.37
CA ARG A 96 2.37 -32.13 -4.74
C ARG A 96 1.93 -33.53 -4.36
N SER A 97 2.44 -34.53 -5.04
CA SER A 97 2.04 -35.94 -4.86
C SER A 97 3.11 -36.81 -4.19
N SER A 98 4.30 -36.28 -3.97
CA SER A 98 5.45 -37.07 -3.50
C SER A 98 5.69 -36.85 -2.00
N TRP A 99 5.19 -37.74 -1.17
CA TRP A 99 5.44 -37.83 0.26
C TRP A 99 6.49 -38.91 0.55
N ALA A 100 7.57 -38.58 1.24
CA ALA A 100 8.69 -39.50 1.48
C ALA A 100 8.88 -39.86 2.97
N GLY A 101 8.72 -38.91 3.89
CA GLY A 101 8.87 -39.10 5.33
C GLY A 101 7.61 -38.79 6.11
N TYR A 102 6.96 -37.68 5.81
CA TYR A 102 5.67 -37.32 6.40
C TYR A 102 4.50 -37.94 5.62
N THR A 103 3.32 -37.80 6.16
CA THR A 103 2.08 -38.28 5.53
C THR A 103 1.19 -37.09 5.18
N LYS A 104 0.30 -37.31 4.20
CA LYS A 104 -0.74 -36.34 3.91
C LYS A 104 -1.59 -36.02 5.16
N ASN A 105 -1.81 -37.02 6.05
CA ASN A 105 -2.53 -36.82 7.29
C ASN A 105 -1.75 -35.95 8.31
N SER A 106 -0.42 -36.08 8.36
CA SER A 106 0.41 -35.20 9.20
C SER A 106 0.27 -33.74 8.78
N ALA A 107 0.27 -33.47 7.47
CA ALA A 107 0.05 -32.13 6.95
C ALA A 107 -1.40 -31.63 7.21
N ARG A 108 -2.41 -32.51 7.13
CA ARG A 108 -3.80 -32.16 7.47
C ARG A 108 -3.94 -31.77 8.95
N ILE A 109 -3.28 -32.50 9.86
CA ILE A 109 -3.26 -32.15 11.28
C ILE A 109 -2.59 -30.78 11.49
N PHE A 110 -1.46 -30.53 10.83
CA PHE A 110 -0.78 -29.24 10.95
C PHE A 110 -1.61 -28.09 10.38
N ILE A 111 -2.25 -28.29 9.22
CA ILE A 111 -3.20 -27.29 8.66
C ILE A 111 -4.35 -27.05 9.64
N ALA A 112 -4.94 -28.12 10.20
CA ALA A 112 -6.04 -27.99 11.12
C ALA A 112 -5.66 -27.22 12.39
N ASP A 113 -4.45 -27.42 12.89
CA ASP A 113 -3.94 -26.68 14.05
C ASP A 113 -3.78 -25.18 13.75
N LEU A 114 -3.17 -24.85 12.60
CA LEU A 114 -3.02 -23.47 12.16
C LEU A 114 -4.38 -22.79 11.89
N LEU A 115 -5.33 -23.50 11.26
CA LEU A 115 -6.69 -23.00 11.07
C LEU A 115 -7.41 -22.77 12.40
N SER A 116 -7.21 -23.66 13.38
CA SER A 116 -7.68 -23.46 14.74
C SER A 116 -7.11 -22.19 15.37
N ASP A 117 -5.82 -21.92 15.13
CA ASP A 117 -5.13 -20.78 15.69
C ASP A 117 -5.34 -19.46 14.88
N THR A 118 -6.12 -19.52 13.81
CA THR A 118 -6.57 -18.35 13.02
C THR A 118 -8.09 -18.16 13.07
N GLY A 119 -8.77 -18.74 14.09
CA GLY A 119 -10.22 -18.59 14.27
C GLY A 119 -11.10 -19.35 13.27
N LEU A 120 -10.51 -20.10 12.34
CA LEU A 120 -11.22 -20.86 11.31
C LEU A 120 -11.57 -22.28 11.82
N TYR A 121 -12.39 -22.35 12.86
CA TYR A 121 -12.66 -23.59 13.59
C TYR A 121 -13.41 -24.65 12.78
N GLU A 122 -14.38 -24.25 11.96
CA GLU A 122 -15.15 -25.16 11.12
C GLU A 122 -14.29 -25.76 10.00
N GLU A 123 -13.42 -24.95 9.37
CA GLU A 123 -12.46 -25.39 8.39
C GLU A 123 -11.42 -26.34 8.99
N SER A 124 -10.95 -26.04 10.20
CA SER A 124 -10.05 -26.91 10.96
C SER A 124 -10.70 -28.28 11.23
N LEU A 125 -11.95 -28.31 11.72
CA LEU A 125 -12.70 -29.55 11.91
C LEU A 125 -12.90 -30.29 10.59
N SER A 126 -13.26 -29.59 9.51
CA SER A 126 -13.43 -30.18 8.18
C SER A 126 -12.14 -30.81 7.67
N ALA A 127 -10.97 -30.16 7.91
CA ALA A 127 -9.68 -30.76 7.56
C ALA A 127 -9.40 -32.08 8.26
N LEU A 128 -9.87 -32.29 9.50
CA LEU A 128 -9.68 -33.52 10.25
C LEU A 128 -10.73 -34.59 9.95
N ASP A 129 -11.98 -34.18 9.65
CA ASP A 129 -13.13 -35.05 9.48
C ASP A 129 -13.34 -35.54 8.05
N SER A 130 -12.71 -34.89 7.05
CA SER A 130 -12.78 -35.36 5.67
C SER A 130 -12.12 -36.74 5.49
N GLU A 131 -12.58 -37.48 4.48
CA GLU A 131 -12.09 -38.83 4.22
C GLU A 131 -10.62 -38.87 3.75
N PRO A 132 -9.78 -39.75 4.28
CA PRO A 132 -10.04 -40.64 5.42
C PRO A 132 -10.05 -39.85 6.72
N TYR A 133 -11.01 -40.21 7.63
CA TYR A 133 -11.10 -39.62 8.96
C TYR A 133 -9.81 -39.86 9.76
N ILE A 134 -9.30 -38.79 10.41
CA ILE A 134 -8.07 -38.89 11.19
C ILE A 134 -8.42 -39.08 12.67
N TYR A 135 -7.99 -40.20 13.24
CA TYR A 135 -8.10 -40.45 14.65
C TYR A 135 -6.71 -40.63 15.27
N SER A 136 -6.28 -39.63 16.02
CA SER A 136 -5.01 -39.59 16.76
C SER A 136 -5.14 -38.65 17.95
N ALA A 137 -4.21 -38.73 18.92
CA ALA A 137 -4.20 -37.79 20.05
C ALA A 137 -4.18 -36.31 19.56
N ASP A 138 -3.34 -36.00 18.58
CA ASP A 138 -3.22 -34.64 18.02
C ASP A 138 -4.53 -34.17 17.37
N ALA A 139 -5.16 -35.04 16.56
CA ALA A 139 -6.40 -34.68 15.89
C ALA A 139 -7.56 -34.49 16.91
N GLU A 140 -7.66 -35.37 17.94
CA GLU A 140 -8.69 -35.23 18.99
C GLU A 140 -8.43 -33.98 19.85
N PHE A 141 -7.18 -33.69 20.16
CA PHE A 141 -6.83 -32.48 20.88
C PHE A 141 -7.26 -31.22 20.11
N ILE A 142 -6.97 -31.12 18.79
CA ILE A 142 -7.38 -29.99 17.96
C ILE A 142 -8.92 -29.91 17.87
N ARG A 143 -9.62 -31.02 17.73
CA ARG A 143 -11.11 -31.05 17.76
C ARG A 143 -11.67 -30.46 19.04
N ILE A 144 -11.15 -30.92 20.20
CA ILE A 144 -11.57 -30.43 21.50
C ILE A 144 -11.27 -28.96 21.66
N LYS A 145 -10.06 -28.51 21.24
CA LYS A 145 -9.66 -27.11 21.23
C LYS A 145 -10.64 -26.25 20.41
N ASN A 146 -10.97 -26.67 19.17
CA ASN A 146 -11.94 -25.97 18.34
C ASN A 146 -13.33 -25.88 18.97
N TYR A 147 -13.84 -26.99 19.55
CA TYR A 147 -15.15 -26.98 20.19
C TYR A 147 -15.22 -26.05 21.41
N TYR A 148 -14.14 -25.91 22.16
CA TYR A 148 -14.07 -24.94 23.26
C TYR A 148 -14.04 -23.51 22.73
N ARG A 149 -13.18 -23.23 21.72
CA ARG A 149 -13.04 -21.92 21.11
C ARG A 149 -14.31 -21.43 20.41
N MET A 150 -15.11 -22.32 19.84
CA MET A 150 -16.41 -21.97 19.27
C MET A 150 -17.40 -21.44 20.32
N GLY A 151 -17.27 -21.81 21.60
CA GLY A 151 -18.01 -21.26 22.73
C GLY A 151 -19.51 -21.50 22.75
N THR A 152 -20.11 -22.13 21.72
CA THR A 152 -21.54 -22.38 21.67
C THR A 152 -21.95 -23.50 22.64
N THR A 153 -23.19 -23.49 23.12
CA THR A 153 -23.70 -24.54 24.02
C THR A 153 -23.50 -25.93 23.43
N GLU A 154 -23.70 -26.12 22.14
CA GLU A 154 -23.54 -27.40 21.45
C GLU A 154 -22.05 -27.79 21.35
N SER A 155 -21.18 -26.87 20.96
CA SER A 155 -19.75 -27.14 20.86
C SER A 155 -19.11 -27.45 22.20
N LEU A 156 -19.48 -26.75 23.28
CA LEU A 156 -19.03 -27.04 24.65
C LEU A 156 -19.49 -28.42 25.11
N ALA A 157 -20.73 -28.84 24.79
CA ALA A 157 -21.19 -30.19 25.09
C ALA A 157 -20.36 -31.25 24.34
N ASN A 158 -20.03 -31.00 23.07
CA ASN A 158 -19.17 -31.88 22.26
C ASN A 158 -17.74 -31.95 22.81
N ALA A 159 -17.13 -30.82 23.19
CA ALA A 159 -15.79 -30.78 23.82
C ALA A 159 -15.77 -31.66 25.10
N ARG A 160 -16.70 -31.42 26.00
CA ARG A 160 -16.83 -32.16 27.29
C ARG A 160 -17.09 -33.65 27.08
N GLN A 161 -17.90 -34.02 26.12
CA GLN A 161 -18.18 -35.43 25.80
C GLN A 161 -16.93 -36.12 25.24
N ARG A 162 -16.20 -35.51 24.33
CA ARG A 162 -14.92 -36.02 23.80
C ARG A 162 -13.89 -36.18 24.89
N LEU A 163 -13.65 -35.14 25.70
CA LEU A 163 -12.76 -35.23 26.86
C LEU A 163 -13.10 -36.37 27.80
N ASN A 164 -14.40 -36.56 28.11
CA ASN A 164 -14.83 -37.68 28.97
C ASN A 164 -14.50 -39.06 28.38
N SER A 165 -14.44 -39.18 27.06
CA SER A 165 -14.03 -40.37 26.33
C SER A 165 -12.51 -40.50 26.24
N ASP A 166 -11.85 -39.45 25.82
CA ASP A 166 -10.42 -39.44 25.42
C ASP A 166 -9.47 -39.50 26.63
N ARG A 167 -9.89 -39.02 27.82
CA ARG A 167 -9.17 -39.23 29.10
C ARG A 167 -8.90 -40.71 29.44
N ARG A 168 -9.63 -41.62 28.79
CA ARG A 168 -9.42 -43.09 28.96
C ARG A 168 -8.53 -43.64 27.85
N VAL A 169 -8.53 -43.02 26.66
CA VAL A 169 -7.77 -43.46 25.51
C VAL A 169 -6.33 -42.91 25.57
N TYR A 170 -6.19 -41.68 26.01
CA TYR A 170 -4.90 -40.96 26.11
C TYR A 170 -4.61 -40.53 27.55
N PRO A 171 -4.49 -41.46 28.51
CA PRO A 171 -4.46 -41.14 29.96
C PRO A 171 -3.21 -40.41 30.42
N SER A 172 -2.11 -40.42 29.64
CA SER A 172 -0.82 -39.82 29.97
C SER A 172 -0.56 -38.52 29.16
N ASP A 173 -1.44 -38.13 28.27
CA ASP A 173 -1.28 -36.90 27.49
C ASP A 173 -1.80 -35.69 28.29
N GLN A 174 -0.88 -34.85 28.76
CA GLN A 174 -1.20 -33.72 29.65
C GLN A 174 -1.94 -32.59 28.95
N ARG A 175 -1.91 -32.54 27.61
CA ARG A 175 -2.61 -31.50 26.83
C ARG A 175 -4.12 -31.53 27.05
N PHE A 176 -4.71 -32.70 27.26
CA PHE A 176 -6.14 -32.83 27.50
C PHE A 176 -6.61 -32.25 28.85
N PRO A 177 -5.98 -32.55 29.99
CA PRO A 177 -6.33 -31.86 31.22
C PRO A 177 -5.97 -30.40 31.20
N GLU A 178 -4.89 -30.00 30.53
CA GLU A 178 -4.49 -28.60 30.40
C GLU A 178 -5.59 -27.80 29.72
N ILE A 179 -5.97 -28.14 28.48
CA ILE A 179 -7.04 -27.47 27.76
C ILE A 179 -8.38 -27.46 28.50
N PHE A 180 -8.70 -28.55 29.20
CA PHE A 180 -9.89 -28.64 30.02
C PHE A 180 -9.90 -27.58 31.12
N PHE A 181 -8.84 -27.54 31.95
CA PHE A 181 -8.81 -26.61 33.07
C PHE A 181 -8.64 -25.15 32.61
N MET A 182 -7.94 -24.90 31.51
CA MET A 182 -7.84 -23.55 30.93
C MET A 182 -9.23 -23.00 30.61
N PHE A 183 -10.02 -23.67 29.77
CA PHE A 183 -11.32 -23.15 29.34
C PHE A 183 -12.37 -23.19 30.46
N GLU A 184 -12.44 -24.27 31.26
CA GLU A 184 -13.43 -24.32 32.35
C GLU A 184 -13.10 -23.26 33.44
N SER A 185 -11.83 -22.91 33.67
CA SER A 185 -11.44 -21.80 34.56
C SER A 185 -11.81 -20.46 33.98
N LEU A 186 -11.68 -20.27 32.65
CA LEU A 186 -12.06 -19.04 31.95
C LEU A 186 -13.57 -18.78 32.14
N PHE A 187 -14.44 -19.76 31.87
CA PHE A 187 -15.89 -19.63 32.07
C PHE A 187 -16.29 -19.38 33.53
N MET A 188 -15.54 -19.93 34.45
CA MET A 188 -15.78 -19.65 35.87
C MET A 188 -15.36 -18.22 36.23
N SER A 189 -14.23 -17.75 35.72
CA SER A 189 -13.73 -16.41 35.95
C SER A 189 -14.63 -15.36 35.32
N GLU A 190 -15.18 -15.59 34.12
CA GLU A 190 -16.20 -14.76 33.53
C GLU A 190 -17.41 -14.56 34.40
N ALA A 191 -17.96 -15.66 34.89
CA ALA A 191 -19.10 -15.61 35.81
C ALA A 191 -18.78 -14.85 37.12
N GLU A 192 -17.56 -15.01 37.65
CA GLU A 192 -17.10 -14.26 38.84
C GLU A 192 -17.01 -12.74 38.56
N ARG A 193 -16.50 -12.35 37.40
CA ARG A 193 -16.45 -10.95 36.95
C ARG A 193 -17.86 -10.36 36.87
N ASP A 194 -18.80 -11.13 36.35
CA ASP A 194 -20.22 -10.75 36.22
C ASP A 194 -20.99 -10.81 37.54
N GLY A 195 -20.38 -11.30 38.61
CA GLY A 195 -21.05 -11.50 39.90
C GLY A 195 -22.05 -12.64 39.90
N ILE A 196 -21.91 -13.61 38.98
CA ILE A 196 -22.79 -14.77 38.82
C ILE A 196 -22.23 -15.96 39.60
N ASP A 197 -23.07 -16.61 40.39
CA ASP A 197 -22.71 -17.86 41.07
C ASP A 197 -22.59 -19.03 40.07
N TYR A 198 -21.37 -19.32 39.66
CA TYR A 198 -21.06 -20.34 38.64
C TYR A 198 -21.33 -21.75 39.21
N LYS A 199 -22.37 -22.41 38.70
CA LYS A 199 -22.67 -23.80 39.05
C LYS A 199 -21.94 -24.76 38.13
N ILE A 200 -20.86 -25.36 38.62
CA ILE A 200 -20.06 -26.33 37.86
C ILE A 200 -20.96 -27.47 37.35
N PRO A 201 -21.07 -27.71 36.05
CA PRO A 201 -21.86 -28.80 35.50
C PRO A 201 -21.37 -30.18 36.00
N GLN A 202 -22.28 -31.15 36.17
CA GLN A 202 -21.94 -32.49 36.68
C GLN A 202 -20.87 -33.19 35.83
N ILE A 203 -20.90 -33.02 34.51
CA ILE A 203 -19.89 -33.58 33.59
C ILE A 203 -18.51 -32.96 33.83
N VAL A 204 -18.44 -31.67 34.04
CA VAL A 204 -17.21 -30.92 34.36
C VAL A 204 -16.62 -31.41 35.67
N SER A 205 -17.43 -31.50 36.74
CA SER A 205 -16.98 -32.08 38.02
C SER A 205 -16.43 -33.51 37.87
N THR A 206 -17.09 -34.34 37.08
CA THR A 206 -16.65 -35.73 36.86
C THR A 206 -15.32 -35.82 36.12
N ILE A 207 -15.09 -34.94 35.11
CA ILE A 207 -13.84 -34.90 34.38
C ILE A 207 -12.74 -34.34 35.27
N ALA A 208 -13.01 -33.24 36.00
CA ALA A 208 -12.06 -32.59 36.90
C ALA A 208 -11.58 -33.56 38.00
N ASP A 209 -12.49 -34.23 38.72
CA ASP A 209 -12.13 -35.22 39.75
C ASP A 209 -11.21 -36.32 39.19
N SER A 210 -11.48 -36.78 37.96
CA SER A 210 -10.65 -37.78 37.29
C SER A 210 -9.25 -37.30 36.96
N TYR A 211 -9.11 -36.04 36.49
CA TYR A 211 -7.81 -35.46 36.18
C TYR A 211 -7.01 -35.11 37.43
N ILE A 212 -7.64 -34.49 38.44
CA ILE A 212 -7.01 -34.18 39.74
C ILE A 212 -6.41 -35.41 40.39
N THR A 213 -7.12 -36.54 40.32
CA THR A 213 -6.64 -37.81 40.84
C THR A 213 -5.40 -38.33 40.13
N LYS A 214 -5.27 -38.03 38.84
CA LYS A 214 -4.15 -38.46 37.98
C LYS A 214 -2.97 -37.52 37.92
N LEU A 215 -3.10 -36.25 38.34
CA LEU A 215 -2.00 -35.30 38.33
C LEU A 215 -0.69 -35.84 38.94
N PRO A 216 -0.71 -36.62 40.06
CA PRO A 216 0.51 -37.16 40.60
C PRO A 216 1.15 -38.26 39.75
N ASP A 217 0.41 -38.87 38.83
CA ASP A 217 0.89 -39.99 38.00
C ASP A 217 1.64 -39.51 36.73
N TYR A 218 1.58 -38.24 36.42
CA TYR A 218 2.33 -37.71 35.27
C TYR A 218 3.85 -37.72 35.53
N SER A 219 4.62 -38.08 34.50
CA SER A 219 6.09 -38.23 34.58
C SER A 219 6.78 -36.91 34.91
N ASP A 220 6.21 -35.83 34.42
CA ASP A 220 6.73 -34.48 34.63
C ASP A 220 5.64 -33.63 35.30
N ARG A 221 6.04 -32.98 36.38
CA ARG A 221 5.14 -32.10 37.13
C ARG A 221 4.89 -30.81 36.30
N ASN A 222 3.62 -30.48 36.09
CA ASN A 222 3.20 -29.23 35.48
C ASN A 222 2.53 -28.31 36.52
N PRO A 223 3.28 -27.31 37.08
CA PRO A 223 2.73 -26.42 38.12
C PRO A 223 1.58 -25.53 37.60
N GLU A 224 1.56 -25.14 36.32
CA GLU A 224 0.44 -24.37 35.75
C GLU A 224 -0.83 -25.18 35.75
N LEU A 225 -0.77 -26.41 35.28
CA LEU A 225 -1.88 -27.34 35.29
C LEU A 225 -2.40 -27.59 36.71
N GLU A 226 -1.51 -27.78 37.69
CA GLU A 226 -1.88 -27.95 39.09
C GLU A 226 -2.61 -26.74 39.66
N LEU A 227 -2.15 -25.51 39.35
CA LEU A 227 -2.79 -24.27 39.79
C LEU A 227 -4.17 -24.06 39.16
N MET A 228 -4.34 -24.31 37.86
CA MET A 228 -5.65 -24.26 37.20
C MET A 228 -6.63 -25.25 37.81
N ALA A 229 -6.17 -26.44 38.17
CA ALA A 229 -7.00 -27.49 38.79
C ALA A 229 -7.51 -27.14 40.20
N VAL A 230 -6.87 -26.19 40.91
CA VAL A 230 -7.26 -25.75 42.27
C VAL A 230 -8.71 -25.32 42.34
N SER A 231 -9.21 -24.62 41.34
CA SER A 231 -10.59 -24.12 41.26
C SER A 231 -11.64 -25.24 41.32
N PHE A 232 -11.28 -26.42 40.82
CA PHE A 232 -12.15 -27.62 40.77
C PHE A 232 -11.86 -28.64 41.89
N ALA A 233 -10.75 -28.45 42.62
CA ALA A 233 -10.36 -29.34 43.69
C ALA A 233 -11.22 -29.17 44.93
N ARG A 234 -11.33 -30.22 45.75
CA ARG A 234 -12.11 -30.23 46.98
C ARG A 234 -11.26 -30.58 48.22
N GLY A 235 -11.63 -30.00 49.36
CA GLY A 235 -10.99 -30.28 50.63
C GLY A 235 -9.47 -30.12 50.64
N GLU A 236 -8.75 -31.16 51.07
CA GLU A 236 -7.29 -31.14 51.22
C GLU A 236 -6.55 -31.08 49.87
N ASP A 237 -7.19 -31.43 48.75
CA ASP A 237 -6.56 -31.36 47.42
C ASP A 237 -6.21 -29.93 47.00
N LYS A 238 -7.03 -28.92 47.37
CA LYS A 238 -6.72 -27.52 47.13
C LYS A 238 -5.37 -27.13 47.72
N LEU A 239 -5.18 -27.45 48.98
CA LEU A 239 -3.95 -27.15 49.71
C LEU A 239 -2.76 -27.95 49.18
N ARG A 240 -2.98 -29.22 48.80
CA ARG A 240 -1.95 -30.08 48.20
C ARG A 240 -1.43 -29.52 46.90
N LEU A 241 -2.29 -29.05 46.02
CA LEU A 241 -1.93 -28.49 44.71
C LEU A 241 -1.13 -27.20 44.86
N ILE A 242 -1.43 -26.36 45.85
CA ILE A 242 -0.74 -25.05 46.05
C ILE A 242 0.59 -25.21 46.82
N LYS A 243 0.67 -26.06 47.84
CA LYS A 243 1.77 -26.10 48.81
C LYS A 243 3.18 -26.37 48.28
N ALA A 244 3.31 -26.86 47.10
CA ALA A 244 4.62 -27.23 46.53
C ALA A 244 5.02 -26.37 45.35
N ILE A 245 4.36 -25.24 45.13
CA ILE A 245 4.64 -24.35 43.99
C ILE A 245 5.67 -23.31 44.38
N ASP A 246 6.80 -23.32 43.71
CA ASP A 246 7.80 -22.26 43.78
C ASP A 246 7.58 -21.28 42.61
N ALA A 247 6.94 -20.17 42.87
CA ALA A 247 6.60 -19.17 41.88
C ALA A 247 7.83 -18.30 41.52
N LYS A 248 8.73 -18.81 40.70
CA LYS A 248 9.88 -18.08 40.21
C LYS A 248 9.63 -17.34 38.89
N ASN A 249 8.62 -17.73 38.15
CA ASN A 249 8.24 -16.99 36.94
C ASN A 249 6.91 -16.25 37.20
N LYS A 250 6.73 -15.15 36.44
CA LYS A 250 5.58 -14.27 36.61
C LYS A 250 4.26 -14.98 36.39
N LYS A 251 4.13 -15.78 35.35
CA LYS A 251 2.86 -16.51 35.04
C LYS A 251 2.43 -17.40 36.17
N LEU A 252 3.34 -18.15 36.81
CA LEU A 252 3.06 -18.94 37.99
C LEU A 252 2.66 -18.08 39.18
N SER A 253 3.26 -16.89 39.35
CA SER A 253 2.90 -15.99 40.47
C SER A 253 1.47 -15.45 40.31
N GLU A 254 1.06 -15.08 39.13
CA GLU A 254 -0.32 -14.62 38.84
C GLU A 254 -1.35 -15.74 39.10
N LEU A 255 -1.10 -16.93 38.54
CA LEU A 255 -1.96 -18.07 38.73
C LEU A 255 -2.02 -18.52 40.21
N LEU A 256 -0.86 -18.52 40.90
CA LEU A 256 -0.78 -18.86 42.32
C LEU A 256 -1.54 -17.86 43.19
N ALA A 257 -1.34 -16.56 42.98
CA ALA A 257 -2.04 -15.49 43.69
C ALA A 257 -3.55 -15.64 43.56
N THR A 258 -4.04 -15.77 42.30
CA THR A 258 -5.47 -15.92 42.00
C THR A 258 -6.04 -17.23 42.60
N ALA A 259 -5.38 -18.36 42.42
CA ALA A 259 -5.81 -19.63 42.93
C ALA A 259 -5.81 -19.70 44.48
N ALA A 260 -4.78 -19.14 45.11
CA ALA A 260 -4.67 -19.13 46.57
C ALA A 260 -5.67 -18.16 47.24
N LEU A 261 -5.93 -17.00 46.62
CA LEU A 261 -6.94 -16.03 47.03
C LEU A 261 -8.35 -16.67 46.94
N ARG A 262 -8.70 -17.24 45.78
CA ARG A 262 -9.98 -17.95 45.54
C ARG A 262 -10.19 -19.13 46.52
N ALA A 263 -9.13 -19.81 46.86
CA ALA A 263 -9.17 -20.90 47.83
C ALA A 263 -9.23 -20.44 49.31
N GLY A 264 -9.09 -19.14 49.58
CA GLY A 264 -9.04 -18.59 50.94
C GLY A 264 -7.76 -18.95 51.70
N ILE A 265 -6.65 -19.21 50.98
CA ILE A 265 -5.34 -19.57 51.56
C ILE A 265 -4.49 -18.30 51.77
N TYR A 266 -4.54 -17.35 50.82
CA TYR A 266 -3.91 -16.06 50.97
C TYR A 266 -4.92 -14.98 51.31
N THR A 267 -4.45 -13.98 52.07
CA THR A 267 -5.15 -12.70 52.25
C THR A 267 -5.05 -11.88 50.98
N ASP A 268 -5.92 -10.89 50.81
CA ASP A 268 -5.88 -9.95 49.66
C ASP A 268 -4.48 -9.30 49.52
N ALA A 269 -3.86 -8.90 50.61
CA ALA A 269 -2.54 -8.28 50.61
C ALA A 269 -1.42 -9.24 50.18
N GLU A 270 -1.44 -10.49 50.68
CA GLU A 270 -0.44 -11.50 50.26
C GLU A 270 -0.61 -11.86 48.78
N ALA A 271 -1.84 -11.99 48.31
CA ALA A 271 -2.14 -12.26 46.91
C ALA A 271 -1.73 -11.08 46.00
N PHE A 272 -1.99 -9.84 46.43
CA PHE A 272 -1.59 -8.63 45.70
C PHE A 272 -0.07 -8.56 45.54
N ASP A 273 0.67 -8.74 46.64
CA ASP A 273 2.13 -8.68 46.60
C ASP A 273 2.73 -9.79 45.71
N MET A 274 2.09 -10.93 45.61
CA MET A 274 2.47 -12.02 44.72
C MET A 274 2.15 -11.69 43.27
N TYR A 275 0.95 -11.17 42.98
CA TYR A 275 0.46 -10.90 41.63
C TYR A 275 1.26 -9.80 40.98
N PHE A 276 1.37 -8.61 41.62
CA PHE A 276 2.06 -7.44 41.08
C PHE A 276 3.56 -7.39 41.40
N GLY A 277 4.01 -8.09 42.42
CA GLY A 277 5.41 -8.09 42.84
C GLY A 277 6.35 -8.95 42.00
N ALA A 278 5.82 -9.81 41.15
CA ALA A 278 6.63 -10.60 40.21
C ALA A 278 7.20 -9.68 39.11
N SER A 279 8.47 -9.87 38.77
CA SER A 279 9.16 -9.06 37.77
C SER A 279 8.56 -9.21 36.37
N GLY A 280 8.00 -8.12 35.83
CA GLY A 280 7.46 -8.05 34.49
C GLY A 280 6.13 -7.29 34.45
N ASN A 281 5.92 -6.46 33.45
CA ASN A 281 4.75 -5.60 33.30
C ASN A 281 3.89 -6.08 32.15
N GLU A 282 3.55 -7.39 32.13
CA GLU A 282 2.74 -8.02 31.10
C GLU A 282 1.58 -8.72 31.74
N PHE A 283 0.35 -8.38 31.36
CA PHE A 283 -0.87 -9.00 31.89
C PHE A 283 -1.82 -9.38 30.74
N SER A 284 -2.58 -10.47 30.91
CA SER A 284 -3.82 -10.59 30.16
C SER A 284 -4.92 -9.84 30.89
N LEU A 285 -5.83 -9.22 30.14
CA LEU A 285 -6.97 -8.50 30.72
C LEU A 285 -7.83 -9.42 31.59
N ASP A 286 -8.12 -10.62 31.10
CA ASP A 286 -8.90 -11.63 31.86
C ASP A 286 -8.27 -12.00 33.18
N SER A 287 -6.95 -12.20 33.21
CA SER A 287 -6.24 -12.50 34.46
C SER A 287 -6.34 -11.32 35.44
N LEU A 288 -6.12 -10.12 34.96
CA LEU A 288 -6.16 -8.88 35.76
C LEU A 288 -7.55 -8.64 36.33
N GLU A 289 -8.59 -8.69 35.51
CA GLU A 289 -9.97 -8.52 35.94
C GLU A 289 -10.40 -9.58 36.92
N THR A 290 -10.09 -10.86 36.66
CA THR A 290 -10.37 -11.96 37.57
C THR A 290 -9.70 -11.75 38.92
N PHE A 291 -8.45 -11.34 38.96
CA PHE A 291 -7.75 -11.06 40.19
C PHE A 291 -8.40 -9.90 40.97
N ILE A 292 -8.69 -8.77 40.28
CA ILE A 292 -9.35 -7.61 40.87
C ILE A 292 -10.75 -7.99 41.38
N ALA A 293 -11.51 -8.82 40.65
CA ALA A 293 -12.85 -9.26 41.05
C ALA A 293 -12.86 -10.01 42.40
N LEU A 294 -11.79 -10.73 42.69
CA LEU A 294 -11.64 -11.50 43.92
C LEU A 294 -11.22 -10.66 45.14
N LEU A 295 -10.66 -9.45 44.94
CA LEU A 295 -10.26 -8.60 46.05
C LEU A 295 -11.49 -8.09 46.82
N SER A 296 -11.41 -8.13 48.14
CA SER A 296 -12.49 -7.72 49.06
C SER A 296 -12.05 -6.62 50.02
N ASP A 297 -10.74 -6.49 50.32
CA ASP A 297 -10.17 -5.49 51.19
C ASP A 297 -10.09 -4.13 50.50
N PRO A 298 -10.78 -3.07 50.96
CA PRO A 298 -10.77 -1.74 50.34
C PRO A 298 -9.37 -1.09 50.22
N GLU A 299 -8.47 -1.38 51.18
CA GLU A 299 -7.10 -0.82 51.13
C GLU A 299 -6.29 -1.46 50.00
N VAL A 300 -6.49 -2.76 49.75
CA VAL A 300 -5.85 -3.49 48.66
C VAL A 300 -6.44 -3.08 47.29
N VAL A 301 -7.75 -2.87 47.24
CA VAL A 301 -8.43 -2.34 46.01
C VAL A 301 -7.89 -0.95 45.66
N GLN A 302 -7.67 -0.08 46.66
CA GLN A 302 -7.06 1.22 46.44
C GLN A 302 -5.61 1.10 45.92
N ARG A 303 -4.81 0.19 46.46
CA ARG A 303 -3.46 -0.10 45.94
C ARG A 303 -3.49 -0.59 44.50
N ALA A 304 -4.49 -1.40 44.12
CA ALA A 304 -4.66 -1.82 42.73
C ALA A 304 -4.95 -0.62 41.82
N ALA A 305 -5.80 0.32 42.25
CA ALA A 305 -6.06 1.55 41.49
C ALA A 305 -4.79 2.39 41.26
N GLU A 306 -3.97 2.56 42.30
CA GLU A 306 -2.70 3.30 42.22
C GLU A 306 -1.70 2.61 41.28
N THR A 307 -1.65 1.26 41.34
CA THR A 307 -0.77 0.47 40.45
C THR A 307 -1.20 0.57 39.00
N LEU A 308 -2.51 0.57 38.71
CA LEU A 308 -3.03 0.71 37.35
C LEU A 308 -2.83 2.14 36.80
N ALA A 309 -2.95 3.18 37.66
CA ALA A 309 -2.71 4.56 37.24
C ALA A 309 -1.27 4.80 36.79
N ASP A 310 -0.30 4.10 37.37
CA ASP A 310 1.13 4.18 37.05
C ASP A 310 1.61 3.02 36.14
N PHE A 311 0.69 2.18 35.66
CA PHE A 311 1.05 0.97 34.92
C PHE A 311 1.83 1.31 33.66
N THR A 312 3.02 0.72 33.54
CA THR A 312 3.85 0.78 32.33
C THR A 312 4.21 -0.65 31.96
N GLY A 313 3.69 -1.10 30.80
CA GLY A 313 3.83 -2.50 30.38
C GLY A 313 2.91 -2.89 29.22
N THR A 314 2.69 -4.19 29.06
CA THR A 314 1.88 -4.73 27.97
C THR A 314 0.61 -5.40 28.53
N LEU A 315 -0.53 -5.05 27.95
CA LEU A 315 -1.81 -5.71 28.20
C LEU A 315 -2.20 -6.52 26.95
N TYR A 316 -2.53 -7.80 27.17
CA TYR A 316 -3.07 -8.71 26.16
C TYR A 316 -4.58 -8.83 26.37
N ILE A 317 -5.37 -8.70 25.29
CA ILE A 317 -6.84 -8.79 25.35
C ILE A 317 -7.31 -9.89 24.41
N ASP A 318 -8.11 -10.78 24.97
CA ASP A 318 -8.84 -11.85 24.28
C ASP A 318 -10.32 -11.42 24.22
N GLU A 319 -10.76 -10.88 23.08
CA GLU A 319 -12.13 -10.36 22.94
C GLU A 319 -13.19 -11.45 22.85
N ASN A 320 -12.82 -12.62 22.33
CA ASN A 320 -13.76 -13.70 22.02
C ASN A 320 -13.67 -14.88 22.99
N MET A 321 -12.80 -14.80 23.99
CA MET A 321 -12.55 -15.83 25.01
C MET A 321 -12.10 -17.17 24.43
N ASP A 322 -11.29 -17.15 23.39
CA ASP A 322 -10.75 -18.36 22.77
C ASP A 322 -9.30 -18.68 23.20
N LEU A 323 -8.78 -17.91 24.18
CA LEU A 323 -7.42 -17.97 24.71
C LEU A 323 -6.34 -17.56 23.71
N GLN A 324 -6.72 -16.75 22.73
CA GLN A 324 -5.81 -16.02 21.87
C GLN A 324 -6.01 -14.52 22.09
N TYR A 325 -5.01 -13.72 21.76
CA TYR A 325 -5.07 -12.30 22.04
C TYR A 325 -5.16 -11.52 20.74
N GLU A 326 -6.34 -10.96 20.47
CA GLU A 326 -6.54 -10.07 19.32
C GLU A 326 -5.86 -8.73 19.52
N PHE A 327 -5.80 -8.24 20.78
CA PHE A 327 -5.09 -7.00 21.09
C PHE A 327 -3.80 -7.22 21.87
N VAL A 328 -2.79 -6.46 21.47
CA VAL A 328 -1.57 -6.21 22.26
C VAL A 328 -1.41 -4.71 22.43
N VAL A 329 -1.59 -4.24 23.67
CA VAL A 329 -1.58 -2.82 24.01
C VAL A 329 -0.40 -2.50 24.92
N GLN A 330 0.46 -1.60 24.50
CA GLN A 330 1.53 -1.08 25.36
C GLN A 330 1.03 0.17 26.10
N TYR A 331 1.22 0.17 27.41
CA TYR A 331 0.86 1.27 28.30
C TYR A 331 2.11 1.99 28.82
N GLU A 332 1.96 3.28 29.07
CA GLU A 332 2.89 4.09 29.82
C GLU A 332 2.10 5.00 30.77
N ASN A 333 2.39 4.91 32.07
CA ASN A 333 1.67 5.65 33.13
C ASN A 333 0.13 5.50 33.01
N GLY A 334 -0.34 4.25 32.94
CA GLY A 334 -1.75 3.89 32.87
C GLY A 334 -2.46 4.25 31.56
N ARG A 335 -1.75 4.69 30.52
CA ARG A 335 -2.34 5.14 29.26
C ARG A 335 -1.80 4.36 28.07
N PRO A 336 -2.65 3.95 27.10
CA PRO A 336 -2.20 3.33 25.87
C PRO A 336 -1.21 4.21 25.09
N GLN A 337 -0.09 3.64 24.66
CA GLN A 337 0.91 4.27 23.80
C GLN A 337 0.93 3.66 22.42
N TYR A 338 0.72 2.35 22.36
CA TYR A 338 0.74 1.61 21.12
C TYR A 338 -0.28 0.49 21.17
N ILE A 339 -1.08 0.33 20.12
CA ILE A 339 -2.12 -0.68 19.99
C ILE A 339 -1.83 -1.49 18.74
N LYS A 340 -1.81 -2.82 18.86
CA LYS A 340 -1.85 -3.78 17.77
C LYS A 340 -3.11 -4.58 17.86
N TYR A 341 -3.74 -4.82 16.70
CA TYR A 341 -4.89 -5.66 16.56
C TYR A 341 -4.69 -6.67 15.42
N ASP A 342 -4.84 -7.95 15.74
CA ASP A 342 -4.74 -9.10 14.84
C ASP A 342 -5.99 -9.95 15.09
N ALA A 343 -7.04 -9.68 14.33
CA ALA A 343 -8.39 -10.22 14.55
C ALA A 343 -8.49 -11.75 14.46
N ASN A 344 -7.59 -12.36 13.70
CA ASN A 344 -7.62 -13.80 13.41
C ASN A 344 -6.34 -14.51 13.87
N ASN A 345 -5.49 -13.82 14.61
CA ASN A 345 -4.24 -14.35 15.14
C ASN A 345 -3.35 -15.05 14.10
N ASP A 346 -3.37 -14.61 12.82
CA ASP A 346 -2.55 -15.20 11.76
C ASP A 346 -1.12 -14.64 11.75
N GLY A 347 -0.86 -13.63 12.58
CA GLY A 347 0.41 -12.93 12.71
C GLY A 347 0.56 -11.73 11.75
N LEU A 348 -0.48 -11.41 11.00
CA LEU A 348 -0.57 -10.21 10.18
C LEU A 348 -1.46 -9.19 10.88
N THR A 349 -0.87 -8.27 11.62
CA THR A 349 -1.63 -7.21 12.29
C THR A 349 -2.51 -6.47 11.28
N GLU A 350 -3.84 -6.51 11.41
CA GLU A 350 -4.78 -5.80 10.54
C GLU A 350 -4.68 -4.31 10.73
N LEU A 351 -4.52 -3.90 11.98
CA LEU A 351 -4.42 -2.48 12.30
C LEU A 351 -3.50 -2.27 13.49
N TYR A 352 -2.77 -1.15 13.44
CA TYR A 352 -2.02 -0.67 14.60
C TYR A 352 -2.18 0.84 14.76
N SER A 353 -2.00 1.31 15.98
CA SER A 353 -2.13 2.71 16.35
C SER A 353 -0.98 3.13 17.25
N SER A 354 -0.51 4.37 17.07
CA SER A 354 0.26 5.06 18.09
C SER A 354 -0.61 6.11 18.77
N CYS A 355 -0.42 6.27 20.08
CA CYS A 355 -1.22 7.15 20.91
C CYS A 355 -0.33 8.22 21.56
N ASP A 356 -0.92 9.38 21.82
CA ASP A 356 -0.35 10.43 22.67
C ASP A 356 -1.31 10.67 23.84
N PHE A 357 -0.81 10.59 25.07
CA PHE A 357 -1.63 10.63 26.30
C PHE A 357 -2.84 9.66 26.27
N GLY A 358 -2.69 8.50 25.64
CA GLY A 358 -3.73 7.48 25.56
C GLY A 358 -4.72 7.65 24.42
N ALA A 359 -4.67 8.73 23.67
CA ALA A 359 -5.51 8.96 22.50
C ALA A 359 -4.75 8.67 21.19
N PRO A 360 -5.35 7.97 20.21
CA PRO A 360 -4.73 7.74 18.92
C PRO A 360 -4.34 9.05 18.21
N VAL A 361 -3.09 9.16 17.78
CA VAL A 361 -2.60 10.22 16.89
C VAL A 361 -2.38 9.68 15.48
N PHE A 362 -2.30 8.37 15.35
CA PHE A 362 -2.08 7.68 14.10
C PHE A 362 -2.72 6.28 14.15
N VAL A 363 -3.39 5.89 13.06
CA VAL A 363 -3.91 4.53 12.86
C VAL A 363 -3.56 4.06 11.44
N TYR A 364 -3.06 2.86 11.32
CA TYR A 364 -2.72 2.22 10.05
C TYR A 364 -3.51 0.92 9.86
N PHE A 365 -4.19 0.80 8.72
CA PHE A 365 -4.84 -0.42 8.27
C PHE A 365 -3.95 -1.15 7.28
N ASN A 366 -3.46 -2.31 7.65
CA ASN A 366 -2.48 -3.05 6.86
C ASN A 366 -3.07 -3.62 5.57
N SER A 367 -4.28 -4.15 5.60
CA SER A 367 -4.93 -4.78 4.44
C SER A 367 -5.24 -3.79 3.33
N SER A 368 -5.67 -2.58 3.68
CA SER A 368 -6.01 -1.50 2.75
C SER A 368 -4.86 -0.51 2.55
N ARG A 369 -3.78 -0.63 3.33
CA ARG A 369 -2.61 0.27 3.35
C ARG A 369 -2.97 1.74 3.49
N ILE A 370 -3.98 2.02 4.33
CA ILE A 370 -4.47 3.37 4.62
C ILE A 370 -3.97 3.82 5.99
N GLN A 371 -3.54 5.07 6.08
CA GLN A 371 -3.07 5.72 7.28
C GLN A 371 -3.97 6.90 7.62
N PHE A 372 -4.44 6.94 8.84
CA PHE A 372 -5.22 8.04 9.41
C PHE A 372 -4.37 8.79 10.43
N PHE A 373 -4.32 10.09 10.33
CA PHE A 373 -3.65 10.97 11.28
C PHE A 373 -4.70 11.84 11.96
N TYR A 374 -4.61 11.92 13.27
CA TYR A 374 -5.57 12.67 14.08
C TYR A 374 -4.95 13.97 14.60
N ASP A 375 -5.75 15.00 14.61
CA ASP A 375 -5.45 16.24 15.34
C ASP A 375 -5.87 16.09 16.81
N THR A 376 -7.09 15.63 17.02
CA THR A 376 -7.62 15.22 18.31
C THR A 376 -8.62 14.10 18.07
N TYR A 377 -8.31 12.88 18.50
CA TYR A 377 -9.16 11.71 18.25
C TYR A 377 -10.61 11.96 18.69
N PRO A 378 -11.63 11.63 17.87
CA PRO A 378 -11.56 10.92 16.58
C PRO A 378 -11.49 11.83 15.33
N ARG A 379 -11.11 13.09 15.45
CA ARG A 379 -11.03 14.07 14.36
C ARG A 379 -9.79 13.84 13.50
N ILE A 380 -10.00 13.63 12.21
CA ILE A 380 -8.95 13.38 11.24
C ILE A 380 -8.35 14.70 10.73
N SER A 381 -7.01 14.78 10.73
CA SER A 381 -6.25 15.84 10.05
C SER A 381 -5.78 15.43 8.66
N LYS A 382 -5.50 14.13 8.48
CA LYS A 382 -4.92 13.62 7.24
C LYS A 382 -5.24 12.15 7.03
N VAL A 383 -5.48 11.74 5.76
CA VAL A 383 -5.59 10.34 5.35
C VAL A 383 -4.62 10.08 4.19
N LEU A 384 -3.79 9.04 4.31
CA LEU A 384 -2.82 8.63 3.29
C LEU A 384 -3.09 7.21 2.80
N TYR A 385 -3.30 7.05 1.51
CA TYR A 385 -3.32 5.76 0.82
C TYR A 385 -1.90 5.42 0.36
N SER A 386 -1.25 4.48 1.03
CA SER A 386 0.17 4.20 0.84
C SER A 386 0.53 3.69 -0.56
N ASP A 387 -0.34 2.89 -1.20
CA ASP A 387 -0.09 2.30 -2.51
C ASP A 387 -0.08 3.35 -3.63
N THR A 388 -1.00 4.28 -3.58
CA THR A 388 -1.14 5.37 -4.56
C THR A 388 -0.42 6.63 -4.14
N LYS A 389 0.05 6.69 -2.88
CA LYS A 389 0.57 7.90 -2.22
C LYS A 389 -0.43 9.07 -2.24
N LEU A 390 -1.70 8.78 -2.42
CA LEU A 390 -2.78 9.75 -2.38
C LEU A 390 -3.00 10.21 -0.95
N ASN A 391 -2.89 11.51 -0.71
CA ASN A 391 -2.88 12.12 0.59
C ASN A 391 -3.96 13.19 0.70
N PHE A 392 -4.98 12.96 1.53
CA PHE A 392 -6.06 13.92 1.83
C PHE A 392 -5.74 14.69 3.11
N ASN A 393 -5.95 15.99 3.09
CA ASN A 393 -5.83 16.86 4.26
C ASN A 393 -7.20 17.47 4.59
N PHE A 394 -7.49 17.59 5.89
CA PHE A 394 -8.75 18.11 6.38
C PHE A 394 -8.46 19.36 7.23
N LEU A 395 -9.23 20.42 7.01
CA LEU A 395 -9.21 21.63 7.81
C LEU A 395 -10.51 21.66 8.63
N HIS A 396 -10.40 21.80 9.95
CA HIS A 396 -11.53 21.89 10.88
C HIS A 396 -12.31 20.57 11.12
N ASP A 397 -13.44 20.66 11.79
CA ASP A 397 -14.19 19.56 12.43
C ASP A 397 -14.98 18.65 11.44
N ASP A 398 -14.67 18.66 10.16
CA ASP A 398 -15.54 18.13 9.13
C ASP A 398 -15.47 16.61 8.96
N PHE A 399 -14.43 15.95 9.45
CA PHE A 399 -14.29 14.50 9.29
C PHE A 399 -13.79 13.81 10.57
N THR A 400 -14.61 12.85 11.05
CA THR A 400 -14.28 11.99 12.18
C THR A 400 -14.28 10.54 11.77
N PHE A 401 -13.33 9.78 12.29
CA PHE A 401 -13.23 8.34 12.10
C PHE A 401 -12.67 7.70 13.36
N SER A 402 -13.41 6.77 13.97
CA SER A 402 -13.02 6.12 15.23
C SER A 402 -13.11 4.60 15.10
N PRO A 403 -12.00 3.91 14.75
CA PRO A 403 -11.97 2.46 14.74
C PRO A 403 -11.89 1.86 16.16
N PHE A 404 -11.52 2.66 17.17
CA PHE A 404 -11.46 2.24 18.56
C PHE A 404 -12.44 3.00 19.42
N ASP A 405 -13.10 2.28 20.33
CA ASP A 405 -13.69 2.85 21.53
C ASP A 405 -12.78 2.55 22.73
N PHE A 406 -12.74 3.46 23.70
CA PHE A 406 -11.94 3.33 24.90
C PHE A 406 -12.89 3.27 26.09
N VAL A 407 -12.91 2.17 26.80
CA VAL A 407 -13.79 1.97 27.94
C VAL A 407 -12.98 1.57 29.17
N THR A 408 -13.52 1.88 30.34
CA THR A 408 -13.06 1.29 31.59
C THR A 408 -14.01 0.15 31.91
N ASP A 409 -13.50 -1.07 31.99
CA ASP A 409 -14.30 -2.22 32.34
C ASP A 409 -14.92 -2.09 33.73
N ASN A 410 -16.09 -2.71 33.96
CA ASN A 410 -16.83 -2.62 35.20
C ASN A 410 -16.04 -3.12 36.42
N VAL A 411 -15.20 -4.14 36.24
CA VAL A 411 -14.38 -4.69 37.32
C VAL A 411 -13.26 -3.74 37.68
N ILE A 412 -12.59 -3.16 36.69
CA ILE A 412 -11.54 -2.15 36.89
C ILE A 412 -12.13 -0.86 37.41
N ALA A 413 -13.30 -0.43 36.91
CA ALA A 413 -13.98 0.78 37.33
C ALA A 413 -14.30 0.80 38.83
N ARG A 414 -14.58 -0.35 39.43
CA ARG A 414 -14.84 -0.45 40.88
C ARG A 414 -13.62 -0.11 41.75
N THR A 415 -12.41 -0.18 41.19
CA THR A 415 -11.19 0.26 41.89
C THR A 415 -11.09 1.77 41.98
N GLY A 416 -11.80 2.52 41.14
CA GLY A 416 -11.67 3.96 40.96
C GLY A 416 -10.50 4.38 40.06
N ALA A 417 -9.81 3.43 39.41
CA ALA A 417 -8.74 3.73 38.47
C ALA A 417 -9.30 4.28 37.14
N GLU A 418 -8.67 5.31 36.60
CA GLU A 418 -8.87 5.73 35.22
C GLU A 418 -7.94 4.91 34.31
N PHE A 419 -8.37 3.72 33.98
CA PHE A 419 -7.63 2.79 33.12
C PHE A 419 -8.49 2.39 31.94
N TYR A 420 -8.14 2.89 30.76
CA TYR A 420 -8.93 2.74 29.54
C TYR A 420 -8.41 1.63 28.65
N ILE A 421 -9.31 0.75 28.24
CA ILE A 421 -9.06 -0.43 27.42
C ILE A 421 -9.60 -0.14 26.01
N PRO A 422 -8.81 -0.32 24.95
CA PRO A 422 -9.31 -0.16 23.58
C PRO A 422 -10.12 -1.38 23.15
N TYR A 423 -11.22 -1.13 22.47
CA TYR A 423 -12.05 -2.13 21.77
C TYR A 423 -12.28 -1.70 20.33
N ILE A 424 -12.46 -2.66 19.43
CA ILE A 424 -12.83 -2.34 18.04
C ILE A 424 -14.28 -1.87 18.01
N THR A 425 -14.51 -0.75 17.33
CA THR A 425 -15.87 -0.25 17.04
C THR A 425 -16.52 -1.15 16.00
N GLU A 426 -17.64 -1.82 16.34
CA GLU A 426 -18.29 -2.84 15.49
C GLU A 426 -18.70 -2.36 14.09
N THR A 427 -18.77 -1.06 13.83
CA THR A 427 -19.37 -0.47 12.63
C THR A 427 -18.49 0.54 11.91
N TYR A 428 -17.17 0.46 12.01
CA TYR A 428 -16.37 1.33 11.17
C TYR A 428 -16.29 0.81 9.72
N ALA A 429 -16.47 1.73 8.77
CA ALA A 429 -16.22 1.46 7.36
C ALA A 429 -15.03 2.31 6.89
N ILE A 430 -14.03 1.67 6.31
CA ILE A 430 -12.91 2.39 5.72
C ILE A 430 -13.44 3.24 4.56
N PRO A 431 -13.27 4.58 4.60
CA PRO A 431 -13.80 5.46 3.57
C PRO A 431 -13.08 5.22 2.24
N LEU A 432 -13.82 5.30 1.15
CA LEU A 432 -13.26 5.33 -0.19
C LEU A 432 -12.71 6.73 -0.51
N PRO A 433 -11.74 6.87 -1.44
CA PRO A 433 -11.23 8.19 -1.83
C PRO A 433 -12.31 9.18 -2.26
N GLN A 434 -13.37 8.72 -2.93
CA GLN A 434 -14.50 9.55 -3.34
C GLN A 434 -15.26 10.16 -2.15
N ASP A 435 -15.40 9.39 -1.06
CA ASP A 435 -16.11 9.85 0.15
C ASP A 435 -15.30 10.95 0.88
N LEU A 436 -13.98 10.92 0.72
CA LEU A 436 -13.09 11.90 1.34
C LEU A 436 -13.05 13.23 0.59
N ILE A 437 -13.22 13.23 -0.75
CA ILE A 437 -13.18 14.46 -1.59
C ILE A 437 -14.21 15.49 -1.13
N GLU A 438 -15.41 15.06 -0.76
CA GLU A 438 -16.48 15.98 -0.32
C GLU A 438 -16.13 16.75 0.95
N LYS A 439 -15.25 16.18 1.79
CA LYS A 439 -14.92 16.69 3.14
C LYS A 439 -13.48 17.21 3.24
N ALA A 440 -12.60 16.79 2.35
CA ALA A 440 -11.21 17.23 2.35
C ALA A 440 -11.09 18.70 1.93
N SER A 441 -10.13 19.41 2.49
CA SER A 441 -9.73 20.76 2.07
C SER A 441 -8.72 20.72 0.93
N SER A 442 -7.91 19.68 0.90
CA SER A 442 -6.94 19.42 -0.17
C SER A 442 -6.59 17.95 -0.24
N PHE A 443 -6.06 17.54 -1.39
CA PHE A 443 -5.38 16.26 -1.51
C PHE A 443 -4.14 16.36 -2.39
N GLU A 444 -3.21 15.43 -2.20
CA GLU A 444 -1.95 15.38 -2.93
C GLU A 444 -1.82 14.06 -3.69
N LEU A 445 -1.36 14.14 -4.93
CA LEU A 445 -1.01 13.00 -5.78
C LEU A 445 0.44 13.12 -6.25
N PRO A 446 1.26 12.06 -6.17
CA PRO A 446 2.57 12.06 -6.81
C PRO A 446 2.43 12.00 -8.34
N ILE A 447 3.32 12.68 -9.03
CA ILE A 447 3.50 12.52 -10.48
C ILE A 447 4.45 11.35 -10.69
N THR A 448 3.94 10.22 -11.20
CA THR A 448 4.69 8.97 -11.29
C THR A 448 5.84 9.02 -12.30
N GLU A 449 5.75 9.91 -13.27
CA GLU A 449 6.72 10.12 -14.34
C GLU A 449 7.94 10.97 -13.92
N ARG A 450 7.86 11.66 -12.77
CA ARG A 450 8.91 12.56 -12.29
C ARG A 450 9.23 12.30 -10.82
N ASP A 451 10.50 12.17 -10.50
CA ASP A 451 10.98 12.06 -9.14
C ASP A 451 10.71 13.35 -8.35
N ASN A 452 10.23 13.20 -7.11
CA ASN A 452 9.93 14.32 -6.21
C ASN A 452 8.91 15.34 -6.74
N ALA A 453 8.04 14.91 -7.67
CA ALA A 453 6.99 15.76 -8.21
C ALA A 453 5.61 15.31 -7.68
N LYS A 454 4.74 16.30 -7.41
CA LYS A 454 3.37 16.07 -6.93
C LYS A 454 2.43 17.16 -7.42
N ILE A 455 1.14 16.82 -7.42
CA ILE A 455 0.05 17.78 -7.61
C ILE A 455 -0.69 17.93 -6.28
N VAL A 456 -0.94 19.15 -5.88
CA VAL A 456 -1.75 19.49 -4.70
C VAL A 456 -3.05 20.11 -5.20
N TYR A 457 -4.17 19.47 -4.87
CA TYR A 457 -5.50 19.94 -5.21
C TYR A 457 -6.12 20.62 -4.00
N THR A 458 -6.63 21.83 -4.18
CA THR A 458 -7.43 22.54 -3.19
C THR A 458 -8.90 22.34 -3.49
N LEU A 459 -9.67 21.96 -2.47
CA LEU A 459 -11.09 21.64 -2.57
C LEU A 459 -11.96 22.70 -1.87
N SER A 460 -13.15 22.91 -2.41
CA SER A 460 -14.20 23.69 -1.77
C SER A 460 -15.56 23.04 -2.04
N GLY A 461 -16.16 22.49 -0.97
CA GLY A 461 -17.44 21.78 -1.06
C GLY A 461 -17.41 20.59 -2.03
N GLY A 462 -16.33 19.81 -2.01
CA GLY A 462 -16.15 18.64 -2.86
C GLY A 462 -15.67 18.96 -4.29
N ASN A 463 -15.57 20.25 -4.66
CA ASN A 463 -15.11 20.64 -5.99
C ASN A 463 -13.65 21.10 -5.91
N ILE A 464 -12.85 20.72 -6.90
CA ILE A 464 -11.49 21.24 -7.03
C ILE A 464 -11.56 22.70 -7.48
N VAL A 465 -10.90 23.59 -6.74
CA VAL A 465 -10.80 25.02 -7.07
C VAL A 465 -9.41 25.39 -7.57
N PHE A 466 -8.38 24.67 -7.12
CA PHE A 466 -6.99 24.83 -7.61
C PHE A 466 -6.31 23.47 -7.76
N ALA A 467 -5.41 23.35 -8.71
CA ALA A 467 -4.42 22.29 -8.79
C ALA A 467 -3.05 22.95 -8.95
N GLU A 468 -2.13 22.70 -8.01
CA GLU A 468 -0.79 23.24 -7.98
C GLU A 468 0.23 22.12 -8.22
N PHE A 469 1.15 22.34 -9.14
CA PHE A 469 2.16 21.36 -9.55
C PHE A 469 3.50 21.72 -8.91
N TYR A 470 4.06 20.77 -8.19
CA TYR A 470 5.32 20.91 -7.47
C TYR A 470 6.37 19.94 -8.00
N GLU A 471 7.59 20.41 -8.12
CA GLU A 471 8.78 19.60 -8.34
C GLU A 471 9.88 20.05 -7.37
N ASN A 472 10.51 19.10 -6.65
CA ASN A 472 11.50 19.38 -5.60
C ASN A 472 11.03 20.44 -4.57
N ASN A 473 9.73 20.43 -4.23
CA ASN A 473 9.03 21.39 -3.37
C ASN A 473 8.91 22.82 -3.93
N ALA A 474 9.29 23.09 -5.16
CA ALA A 474 9.01 24.34 -5.85
C ALA A 474 7.74 24.21 -6.68
N ARG A 475 6.85 25.20 -6.60
CA ARG A 475 5.65 25.26 -7.45
C ARG A 475 6.04 25.77 -8.82
N TYR A 476 5.90 24.94 -9.85
CA TYR A 476 6.23 25.31 -11.23
C TYR A 476 5.01 25.55 -12.12
N ALA A 477 3.81 25.14 -11.70
CA ALA A 477 2.59 25.39 -12.45
C ALA A 477 1.37 25.36 -11.54
N TYR A 478 0.25 25.94 -12.01
CA TYR A 478 -1.05 25.79 -11.36
C TYR A 478 -2.21 25.93 -12.35
N CYS A 479 -3.37 25.35 -11.97
CA CYS A 479 -4.66 25.54 -12.63
C CYS A 479 -5.64 26.21 -11.66
N ASP A 480 -6.40 27.17 -12.13
CA ASP A 480 -7.45 27.88 -11.39
C ASP A 480 -8.83 27.50 -11.97
N PHE A 481 -9.60 26.72 -11.21
CA PHE A 481 -10.95 26.26 -11.58
C PHE A 481 -12.06 27.10 -10.94
N SER A 482 -11.71 28.16 -10.22
CA SER A 482 -12.68 29.04 -9.56
C SER A 482 -13.48 29.89 -10.57
N LYS A 483 -13.02 29.96 -11.81
CA LYS A 483 -13.69 30.67 -12.91
C LYS A 483 -14.33 29.66 -13.85
N GLU A 484 -15.66 29.65 -13.89
CA GLU A 484 -16.44 28.75 -14.75
C GLU A 484 -15.86 28.68 -16.17
N SER A 485 -15.64 27.47 -16.66
CA SER A 485 -15.44 27.05 -18.06
C SER A 485 -14.06 27.19 -18.72
N SER A 486 -12.99 27.56 -18.07
CA SER A 486 -11.68 27.57 -18.75
C SER A 486 -10.66 26.66 -18.10
N LEU A 487 -10.26 25.65 -18.87
CA LEU A 487 -9.17 24.77 -18.53
C LEU A 487 -7.84 25.48 -18.80
N VAL A 488 -7.37 26.27 -17.85
CA VAL A 488 -6.15 27.08 -17.97
C VAL A 488 -5.11 26.61 -16.97
N ARG A 489 -3.90 26.40 -17.47
CA ARG A 489 -2.72 26.13 -16.67
C ARG A 489 -1.73 27.28 -16.82
N PHE A 490 -1.22 27.79 -15.70
CA PHE A 490 -0.14 28.76 -15.63
C PHE A 490 1.15 28.04 -15.30
N VAL A 491 2.23 28.31 -16.02
CA VAL A 491 3.52 27.60 -15.91
C VAL A 491 4.66 28.60 -15.77
N ASP A 492 5.54 28.32 -14.83
CA ASP A 492 6.82 28.98 -14.61
C ASP A 492 7.92 28.04 -15.13
N TYR A 493 8.40 28.28 -16.35
CA TYR A 493 9.35 27.38 -17.01
C TYR A 493 10.80 27.59 -16.57
N ASP A 494 11.15 28.78 -16.10
CA ASP A 494 12.51 29.08 -15.67
C ASP A 494 12.71 29.07 -14.15
N ASN A 495 11.61 28.80 -13.40
CA ASN A 495 11.57 28.72 -11.95
C ASN A 495 12.02 30.02 -11.25
N ASP A 496 11.68 31.17 -11.82
CA ASP A 496 11.96 32.50 -11.23
C ASP A 496 10.84 32.94 -10.25
N GLY A 497 9.72 32.22 -10.21
CA GLY A 497 8.54 32.50 -9.40
C GLY A 497 7.45 33.30 -10.12
N SER A 498 7.70 33.68 -11.39
CA SER A 498 6.70 34.26 -12.30
C SER A 498 6.07 33.15 -13.13
N PHE A 499 4.78 33.27 -13.44
CA PHE A 499 4.09 32.30 -14.28
C PHE A 499 3.83 32.94 -15.65
N GLU A 500 4.89 33.00 -16.43
CA GLU A 500 4.93 33.71 -17.72
C GLU A 500 4.15 32.98 -18.81
N THR A 501 3.93 31.68 -18.66
CA THR A 501 3.26 30.88 -19.68
C THR A 501 1.83 30.51 -19.26
N THR A 502 0.89 30.77 -20.16
CA THR A 502 -0.52 30.38 -20.02
C THR A 502 -0.88 29.32 -21.06
N GLU A 503 -1.34 28.18 -20.63
CA GLU A 503 -1.81 27.07 -21.46
C GLU A 503 -3.34 26.91 -21.33
N LEU A 504 -4.06 26.87 -22.44
CA LEU A 504 -5.51 26.64 -22.50
C LEU A 504 -5.79 25.27 -23.11
N TYR A 505 -6.56 24.45 -22.39
CA TYR A 505 -6.92 23.11 -22.81
C TYR A 505 -8.39 22.99 -23.23
N SER A 506 -8.71 21.92 -23.97
CA SER A 506 -10.05 21.60 -24.46
C SER A 506 -10.21 20.09 -24.61
N GLU A 507 -11.44 19.58 -24.52
CA GLU A 507 -11.79 18.17 -24.80
C GLU A 507 -11.78 17.84 -26.31
N ILE A 508 -11.80 18.86 -27.17
CA ILE A 508 -11.78 18.68 -28.61
C ILE A 508 -10.34 18.37 -29.04
N PRO A 509 -10.07 17.23 -29.73
CA PRO A 509 -8.73 16.93 -30.22
C PRO A 509 -8.31 17.90 -31.31
N PHE A 510 -7.21 18.60 -31.07
CA PHE A 510 -6.53 19.44 -32.07
C PHE A 510 -5.25 18.72 -32.50
N ALA A 511 -4.98 18.70 -33.80
CA ALA A 511 -3.72 18.17 -34.31
C ALA A 511 -2.56 19.07 -33.83
N GLN A 512 -1.63 18.51 -33.11
CA GLN A 512 -0.50 19.22 -32.53
C GLN A 512 0.80 18.63 -33.09
N GLU A 513 1.58 19.42 -33.76
CA GLU A 513 2.93 19.05 -34.19
C GLU A 513 3.95 19.90 -33.42
N GLY A 514 4.85 19.24 -32.69
CA GLY A 514 6.09 19.84 -32.20
C GLY A 514 6.12 20.43 -30.79
N LEU A 515 4.98 20.84 -30.18
CA LEU A 515 4.95 21.42 -28.82
C LEU A 515 4.26 20.52 -27.80
N ARG A 516 3.70 19.40 -28.24
CA ARG A 516 2.99 18.49 -27.38
C ARG A 516 3.95 17.70 -26.51
N SER A 517 3.89 17.88 -25.20
CA SER A 517 4.43 16.93 -24.23
C SER A 517 3.33 15.93 -23.87
N GLU A 518 3.44 14.69 -24.34
CA GLU A 518 2.52 13.61 -23.93
C GLU A 518 2.46 13.43 -22.41
N GLU A 519 3.53 13.79 -21.72
CA GLU A 519 3.63 13.81 -20.28
C GLU A 519 2.72 14.88 -19.66
N ASN A 520 2.75 16.11 -20.16
CA ASN A 520 1.88 17.19 -19.69
C ASN A 520 0.41 16.87 -19.96
N ASP A 521 0.09 16.33 -21.13
CA ASP A 521 -1.29 15.95 -21.46
C ASP A 521 -1.80 14.85 -20.52
N ARG A 522 -0.96 13.86 -20.16
CA ARG A 522 -1.32 12.83 -19.18
C ARG A 522 -1.53 13.38 -17.78
N ILE A 523 -0.66 14.29 -17.34
CA ILE A 523 -0.76 14.94 -16.04
C ILE A 523 -2.05 15.75 -15.97
N ILE A 524 -2.33 16.58 -16.98
CA ILE A 524 -3.56 17.40 -17.03
C ILE A 524 -4.79 16.51 -17.13
N SER A 525 -4.79 15.49 -17.98
CA SER A 525 -5.90 14.53 -18.09
C SER A 525 -6.14 13.79 -16.78
N SER A 526 -5.09 13.45 -16.02
CA SER A 526 -5.23 12.79 -14.72
C SER A 526 -5.93 13.67 -13.69
N VAL A 527 -5.69 14.98 -13.72
CA VAL A 527 -6.37 15.97 -12.86
C VAL A 527 -7.88 15.93 -13.09
N PHE A 528 -8.31 15.91 -14.35
CA PHE A 528 -9.72 15.99 -14.71
C PHE A 528 -10.44 14.64 -14.68
N ASN A 529 -9.72 13.56 -14.98
CA ASN A 529 -10.27 12.20 -14.86
C ASN A 529 -10.67 11.87 -13.41
N PHE A 530 -9.99 12.46 -12.46
CA PHE A 530 -10.28 12.29 -11.03
C PHE A 530 -11.59 12.98 -10.60
N ILE A 531 -12.01 14.05 -11.31
CA ILE A 531 -13.15 14.88 -10.91
C ILE A 531 -14.46 14.47 -11.62
N ASP A 532 -14.45 14.32 -12.95
CA ASP A 532 -15.64 14.16 -13.77
C ASP A 532 -15.55 13.08 -14.85
N GLY A 533 -14.48 12.27 -14.86
CA GLY A 533 -14.29 11.22 -15.87
C GLY A 533 -13.93 11.74 -17.26
N HIS A 534 -13.47 12.99 -17.38
CA HIS A 534 -12.92 13.52 -18.62
C HIS A 534 -11.61 12.79 -18.96
N SER A 535 -11.63 12.03 -20.04
CA SER A 535 -10.52 11.11 -20.34
C SER A 535 -9.40 11.73 -21.15
N ASP A 536 -9.67 12.76 -21.95
CA ASP A 536 -8.73 13.29 -22.93
C ASP A 536 -8.79 14.82 -23.03
N LEU A 537 -7.74 15.50 -22.60
CA LEU A 537 -7.58 16.93 -22.76
C LEU A 537 -6.47 17.26 -23.74
N TYR A 538 -6.70 18.24 -24.56
CA TYR A 538 -5.80 18.67 -25.62
C TYR A 538 -5.45 20.15 -25.45
N LEU A 539 -4.17 20.48 -25.61
CA LEU A 539 -3.71 21.87 -25.60
C LEU A 539 -4.31 22.62 -26.78
N ARG A 540 -5.06 23.67 -26.50
CA ARG A 540 -5.73 24.52 -27.48
C ARG A 540 -4.94 25.78 -27.79
N LYS A 541 -4.33 26.39 -26.78
CA LYS A 541 -3.58 27.63 -26.90
C LYS A 541 -2.46 27.71 -25.88
N ILE A 542 -1.33 28.24 -26.27
CA ILE A 542 -0.25 28.65 -25.41
C ILE A 542 0.04 30.13 -25.61
N GLN A 543 0.32 30.84 -24.53
CA GLN A 543 0.71 32.26 -24.54
C GLN A 543 1.87 32.46 -23.57
N ILE A 544 2.82 33.27 -23.94
CA ILE A 544 3.99 33.63 -23.13
C ILE A 544 4.04 35.14 -22.98
N ASP A 545 4.04 35.59 -21.70
CA ASP A 545 4.18 37.00 -21.29
C ASP A 545 5.25 37.04 -20.21
N ARG A 546 6.51 37.25 -20.58
CA ARG A 546 7.66 37.07 -19.68
C ARG A 546 7.81 38.18 -18.64
N ASN A 547 7.26 39.35 -18.90
CA ASN A 547 7.40 40.51 -18.02
C ASN A 547 6.09 40.91 -17.31
N ALA A 548 5.04 40.10 -17.49
CA ALA A 548 3.72 40.29 -16.89
C ALA A 548 3.08 41.67 -17.21
N ASN A 549 3.34 42.21 -18.40
CA ASN A 549 2.78 43.48 -18.83
C ASN A 549 1.42 43.34 -19.53
N THR A 550 0.92 42.11 -19.69
CA THR A 550 -0.31 41.71 -20.38
C THR A 550 -0.24 41.63 -21.89
N PHE A 551 0.87 41.95 -22.48
CA PHE A 551 1.18 41.69 -23.87
C PHE A 551 1.96 40.39 -23.98
N CYS A 552 1.61 39.54 -24.94
CA CYS A 552 2.26 38.25 -25.08
C CYS A 552 3.30 38.30 -26.18
N GLU A 553 4.56 38.09 -25.85
CA GLU A 553 5.65 38.01 -26.83
C GLU A 553 5.48 36.82 -27.78
N PHE A 554 4.75 35.77 -27.29
CA PHE A 554 4.43 34.60 -28.09
C PHE A 554 3.03 34.10 -27.81
N SER A 555 2.31 33.68 -28.86
CA SER A 555 1.04 33.00 -28.75
C SER A 555 0.88 31.98 -29.86
N GLU A 556 0.52 30.74 -29.52
CA GLU A 556 0.16 29.69 -30.48
C GLU A 556 -1.20 29.12 -30.17
N GLN A 557 -2.08 29.07 -31.16
CA GLN A 557 -3.42 28.49 -31.02
C GLN A 557 -3.63 27.39 -32.05
N TYR A 558 -4.10 26.26 -31.59
CA TYR A 558 -4.46 25.11 -32.41
C TYR A 558 -5.93 25.19 -32.83
N LEU A 559 -6.20 24.86 -34.09
CA LEU A 559 -7.51 24.86 -34.70
C LEU A 559 -7.91 23.41 -35.10
N GLU A 560 -9.18 23.19 -35.39
CA GLU A 560 -9.63 21.89 -35.91
C GLU A 560 -8.93 21.55 -37.24
N PHE A 561 -8.89 20.26 -37.56
CA PHE A 561 -8.30 19.72 -38.80
C PHE A 561 -6.84 20.15 -39.04
N GLY A 562 -6.04 20.22 -37.98
CA GLY A 562 -4.61 20.48 -38.07
C GLY A 562 -4.23 21.95 -38.35
N GLY A 563 -5.20 22.86 -38.30
CA GLY A 563 -4.93 24.27 -38.38
C GLY A 563 -4.19 24.82 -37.15
N LYS A 564 -3.39 25.86 -37.30
CA LYS A 564 -2.81 26.62 -36.19
C LYS A 564 -2.54 28.07 -36.54
N VAL A 565 -2.51 28.91 -35.51
CA VAL A 565 -2.11 30.30 -35.60
C VAL A 565 -1.01 30.56 -34.59
N THR A 566 0.13 31.08 -35.04
CA THR A 566 1.23 31.45 -34.15
C THR A 566 1.49 32.95 -34.35
N ILE A 567 1.66 33.68 -33.27
CA ILE A 567 1.89 35.13 -33.24
C ILE A 567 3.15 35.41 -32.41
N TRP A 568 3.99 36.28 -32.90
CA TRP A 568 5.15 36.80 -32.21
C TRP A 568 5.07 38.33 -32.12
N ASP A 569 5.36 38.85 -30.94
CA ASP A 569 5.60 40.24 -30.61
C ASP A 569 6.97 40.32 -29.91
N ASN A 570 8.06 40.50 -30.69
CA ASN A 570 9.39 40.33 -30.15
C ASN A 570 9.90 41.60 -29.42
N ASP A 571 9.33 42.77 -29.74
CA ASP A 571 9.68 44.03 -29.07
C ASP A 571 8.71 44.39 -27.94
N ASP A 572 7.70 43.51 -27.70
CA ASP A 572 6.75 43.58 -26.59
C ASP A 572 5.99 44.91 -26.53
N ASN A 573 5.66 45.45 -27.67
CA ASN A 573 4.93 46.72 -27.79
C ASN A 573 3.41 46.55 -27.85
N GLY A 574 2.90 45.29 -27.84
CA GLY A 574 1.50 44.92 -27.96
C GLY A 574 0.97 44.84 -29.38
N ILE A 575 1.88 44.98 -30.37
CA ILE A 575 1.57 44.85 -31.78
C ILE A 575 2.39 43.68 -32.34
N PRO A 576 1.73 42.68 -32.96
CA PRO A 576 2.48 41.54 -33.52
C PRO A 576 3.52 41.96 -34.56
N ASP A 577 4.74 41.48 -34.46
CA ASP A 577 5.75 41.56 -35.51
C ASP A 577 5.45 40.59 -36.64
N SER A 578 4.99 39.38 -36.28
CA SER A 578 4.71 38.35 -37.27
C SER A 578 3.59 37.43 -36.83
N GLN A 579 2.91 36.87 -37.82
CA GLN A 579 1.89 35.88 -37.65
C GLN A 579 2.09 34.74 -38.66
N TYR A 580 1.96 33.50 -38.17
CA TYR A 580 1.91 32.30 -39.01
C TYR A 580 0.56 31.65 -38.87
N ILE A 581 -0.06 31.32 -40.00
CA ILE A 581 -1.36 30.64 -40.08
C ILE A 581 -1.18 29.37 -40.90
N ARG A 582 -1.51 28.24 -40.30
CA ARG A 582 -1.80 27.00 -41.02
C ARG A 582 -3.32 26.85 -41.06
N TYR A 583 -3.89 26.91 -42.25
CA TYR A 583 -5.33 26.77 -42.38
C TYR A 583 -5.79 25.33 -42.14
N PRO A 584 -6.99 25.13 -41.55
CA PRO A 584 -7.57 23.80 -41.36
C PRO A 584 -7.63 23.01 -42.66
N GLN A 585 -7.10 21.79 -42.67
CA GLN A 585 -7.06 20.95 -43.86
C GLN A 585 -8.04 19.76 -43.68
N LYS A 586 -9.01 19.64 -44.61
CA LYS A 586 -9.86 18.43 -44.69
C LYS A 586 -9.22 17.45 -45.67
N ASP A 587 -9.61 16.17 -45.51
CA ASP A 587 -9.10 15.07 -46.34
C ASP A 587 -9.19 15.39 -47.85
N GLY A 588 -8.04 15.39 -48.54
CA GLY A 588 -7.95 15.64 -49.97
C GLY A 588 -7.79 17.12 -50.35
N GLU A 589 -7.78 18.04 -49.42
CA GLU A 589 -7.50 19.47 -49.69
C GLU A 589 -5.99 19.75 -49.66
N THR A 590 -5.60 20.78 -50.38
CA THR A 590 -4.21 21.27 -50.38
C THR A 590 -3.93 21.97 -49.06
N LEU A 591 -2.82 21.61 -48.36
CA LEU A 591 -2.36 22.34 -47.20
C LEU A 591 -2.03 23.77 -47.58
N SER A 592 -2.68 24.73 -46.95
CA SER A 592 -2.42 26.16 -47.14
C SER A 592 -1.88 26.77 -45.86
N GLU A 593 -0.78 27.51 -46.02
CA GLU A 593 -0.11 28.20 -44.91
C GLU A 593 0.14 29.67 -45.33
N GLU A 594 0.16 30.57 -44.34
CA GLU A 594 0.43 31.98 -44.59
C GLU A 594 1.33 32.52 -43.47
N SER A 595 2.37 33.24 -43.85
CA SER A 595 3.21 34.00 -42.94
C SER A 595 3.02 35.49 -43.23
N ILE A 596 2.67 36.24 -42.19
CA ILE A 596 2.38 37.68 -42.29
C ILE A 596 3.34 38.42 -41.37
N TYR A 597 3.88 39.53 -41.86
CA TYR A 597 4.78 40.40 -41.12
C TYR A 597 4.23 41.80 -41.07
N PHE A 598 4.40 42.46 -39.92
CA PHE A 598 3.85 43.78 -39.65
C PHE A 598 4.94 44.74 -39.31
N ASP A 599 4.69 46.04 -39.56
CA ASP A 599 5.52 47.13 -39.06
C ASP A 599 5.17 47.48 -37.59
N SER A 600 5.93 48.39 -36.98
CA SER A 600 5.69 48.86 -35.61
C SER A 600 4.35 49.56 -35.37
N ASN A 601 3.57 49.82 -36.40
CA ASN A 601 2.22 50.38 -36.32
C ASN A 601 1.14 49.34 -36.57
N GLY A 602 1.52 48.08 -36.79
CA GLY A 602 0.59 46.97 -37.07
C GLY A 602 0.08 46.90 -38.52
N LEU A 603 0.75 47.63 -39.44
CA LEU A 603 0.45 47.51 -40.87
C LEU A 603 1.19 46.30 -41.43
N GLN A 604 0.47 45.47 -42.20
CA GLN A 604 1.09 44.34 -42.89
C GLN A 604 2.06 44.87 -43.96
N ILE A 605 3.32 44.46 -43.84
CA ILE A 605 4.37 44.80 -44.76
C ILE A 605 4.75 43.67 -45.71
N LEU A 606 4.46 42.45 -45.32
CA LEU A 606 4.74 41.26 -46.11
C LEU A 606 3.78 40.15 -45.75
N SER A 607 3.26 39.40 -46.75
CA SER A 607 2.71 38.05 -46.51
C SER A 607 3.23 37.07 -47.56
N LEU A 608 3.40 35.84 -47.14
CA LEU A 608 3.77 34.72 -47.98
C LEU A 608 2.76 33.59 -47.81
N THR A 609 2.10 33.19 -48.91
CA THR A 609 1.21 32.03 -48.92
C THR A 609 1.93 30.83 -49.52
N LEU A 610 1.80 29.68 -48.83
CA LEU A 610 2.37 28.40 -49.25
C LEU A 610 1.23 27.41 -49.57
N ALA A 611 1.43 26.54 -50.54
CA ALA A 611 0.57 25.42 -50.85
C ALA A 611 1.40 24.15 -50.78
N ASN A 612 1.05 23.21 -49.88
CA ASN A 612 1.84 22.01 -49.59
C ASN A 612 3.33 22.29 -49.31
N GLY A 613 3.63 23.37 -48.57
CA GLY A 613 4.98 23.79 -48.25
C GLY A 613 5.73 24.51 -49.39
N VAL A 614 5.06 24.76 -50.52
CA VAL A 614 5.65 25.46 -51.67
C VAL A 614 5.10 26.89 -51.70
N PRO A 615 5.94 27.94 -51.74
CA PRO A 615 5.49 29.29 -51.88
C PRO A 615 4.74 29.50 -53.21
N VAL A 616 3.52 30.07 -53.15
CA VAL A 616 2.66 30.28 -54.30
C VAL A 616 2.30 31.75 -54.50
N LYS A 617 2.36 32.53 -53.43
CA LYS A 617 1.99 33.95 -53.48
C LYS A 617 2.78 34.73 -52.43
N MET A 618 3.17 35.94 -52.73
CA MET A 618 3.70 36.91 -51.81
C MET A 618 3.07 38.28 -52.05
N ILE A 619 2.79 38.99 -50.98
CA ILE A 619 2.38 40.39 -50.98
C ILE A 619 3.46 41.14 -50.23
N ALA A 620 4.11 42.08 -50.91
CA ALA A 620 5.36 42.71 -50.47
C ALA A 620 5.20 44.22 -50.23
N ASP A 621 4.25 44.71 -49.63
CA ASP A 621 4.12 46.04 -49.02
C ASP A 621 2.71 46.25 -48.45
N ALA A 622 2.52 47.38 -47.75
CA ALA A 622 1.20 47.74 -47.21
C ALA A 622 0.17 48.07 -48.31
N GLU A 623 0.58 48.29 -49.52
CA GLU A 623 -0.28 48.58 -50.67
C GLU A 623 -0.73 47.30 -51.39
N GLY A 624 -0.19 46.12 -50.97
CA GLY A 624 -0.60 44.81 -51.48
C GLY A 624 0.04 44.41 -52.81
N THR A 625 1.26 44.83 -53.07
CA THR A 625 2.02 44.41 -54.24
C THR A 625 2.26 42.91 -54.25
N GLU A 626 1.70 42.20 -55.19
CA GLU A 626 1.88 40.75 -55.33
C GLU A 626 3.18 40.44 -56.09
N VAL A 627 3.96 39.50 -55.55
CA VAL A 627 5.15 38.98 -56.20
C VAL A 627 5.01 37.45 -56.27
N MET A 628 5.26 36.88 -57.43
CA MET A 628 5.30 35.43 -57.55
C MET A 628 6.61 34.87 -57.02
N VAL A 629 6.49 33.78 -56.24
CA VAL A 629 7.62 33.11 -55.63
C VAL A 629 7.59 31.61 -56.02
N TYR A 630 8.73 31.04 -56.35
CA TYR A 630 8.81 29.61 -56.64
C TYR A 630 10.04 28.96 -55.96
N ALA A 631 9.97 27.66 -55.64
CA ALA A 631 11.10 26.89 -55.17
C ALA A 631 11.90 26.34 -56.36
N GLY A 632 13.21 26.59 -56.39
CA GLY A 632 14.10 26.04 -57.42
C GLY A 632 14.52 24.58 -57.11
N GLU A 633 15.24 23.97 -58.07
CA GLU A 633 15.69 22.55 -58.00
C GLU A 633 16.57 22.22 -56.79
N ASN A 634 17.15 23.22 -56.12
CA ASN A 634 17.98 23.07 -54.93
C ASN A 634 17.28 23.52 -53.63
N GLU A 635 15.94 23.55 -53.61
CA GLU A 635 15.13 24.04 -52.48
C GLU A 635 15.36 25.52 -52.14
N ASN A 636 16.01 26.28 -52.98
CA ASN A 636 16.16 27.72 -52.84
C ASN A 636 14.90 28.43 -53.34
N ILE A 637 14.50 29.47 -52.61
CA ILE A 637 13.37 30.31 -53.02
C ILE A 637 13.86 31.44 -53.82
N TYR A 638 13.24 31.63 -54.98
CA TYR A 638 13.55 32.72 -55.90
C TYR A 638 12.36 33.67 -56.00
N TRP A 639 12.66 34.94 -55.98
CA TRP A 639 11.69 36.01 -56.22
C TRP A 639 11.57 36.28 -57.70
N ILE A 640 10.36 36.43 -58.19
CA ILE A 640 10.14 36.95 -59.49
C ILE A 640 9.29 38.23 -59.34
N ASP A 641 9.97 39.38 -59.32
CA ASP A 641 9.35 40.65 -59.68
C ASP A 641 9.80 41.05 -61.12
N GLU A 642 9.23 42.09 -61.61
CA GLU A 642 9.63 42.60 -62.96
C GLU A 642 11.12 43.02 -63.09
N LYS A 643 11.88 43.06 -62.02
CA LYS A 643 13.28 43.48 -61.89
C LYS A 643 14.27 42.37 -61.54
N GLY A 644 13.81 41.22 -61.10
CA GLY A 644 14.65 40.14 -60.60
C GLY A 644 15.27 40.43 -59.22
N LEU A 645 15.79 39.41 -58.54
CA LEU A 645 16.51 39.57 -57.26
C LEU A 645 17.93 39.96 -57.47
N PRO A 646 18.47 40.97 -56.76
CA PRO A 646 19.89 41.27 -56.76
C PRO A 646 20.73 40.08 -56.28
N ASP A 647 21.95 39.92 -56.85
CA ASP A 647 22.86 38.79 -56.47
C ASP A 647 23.17 38.73 -54.96
N GLU A 648 23.19 39.85 -54.26
CA GLU A 648 23.43 39.95 -52.83
C GLU A 648 22.26 39.35 -51.98
N GLU A 649 21.03 39.53 -52.42
CA GLU A 649 19.84 38.96 -51.76
C GLU A 649 19.78 37.46 -51.96
N GLN A 650 20.21 36.94 -53.09
CA GLN A 650 20.34 35.52 -53.35
C GLN A 650 21.35 34.86 -52.38
N ALA A 651 22.48 35.52 -52.13
CA ALA A 651 23.50 35.06 -51.19
C ALA A 651 22.96 35.02 -49.75
N ILE A 652 22.18 36.01 -49.33
CA ILE A 652 21.56 36.08 -48.02
C ILE A 652 20.52 34.96 -47.87
N LEU A 653 19.67 34.73 -48.88
CA LEU A 653 18.68 33.64 -48.86
C LEU A 653 19.34 32.27 -48.71
N ASN A 654 20.43 32.01 -49.44
CA ASN A 654 21.18 30.77 -49.32
C ASN A 654 21.80 30.59 -47.95
N TYR A 655 22.33 31.65 -47.35
CA TYR A 655 22.91 31.62 -46.01
C TYR A 655 21.88 31.36 -44.93
N VAL A 656 20.75 32.03 -45.00
CA VAL A 656 19.63 31.81 -44.03
C VAL A 656 19.03 30.43 -44.17
N SER A 657 18.82 29.92 -45.39
CA SER A 657 18.35 28.55 -45.64
C SER A 657 19.29 27.53 -45.00
N HIS A 658 20.60 27.68 -45.10
CA HIS A 658 21.58 26.77 -44.51
C HIS A 658 21.57 26.82 -42.99
N GLY A 659 21.41 27.99 -42.36
CA GLY A 659 21.28 28.14 -40.90
C GLY A 659 20.03 27.47 -40.35
N LEU A 660 18.92 27.45 -41.08
CA LEU A 660 17.63 26.89 -40.67
C LEU A 660 17.53 25.36 -40.87
N GLU A 661 18.23 24.78 -41.86
CA GLU A 661 18.38 23.31 -41.98
C GLU A 661 19.02 22.69 -40.75
N GLN A 662 19.72 23.49 -39.92
CA GLN A 662 20.29 23.07 -38.65
C GLN A 662 19.35 23.26 -37.44
N GLY A 663 18.07 23.60 -37.64
CA GLY A 663 17.05 23.71 -36.59
C GLY A 663 17.09 25.01 -35.79
N ARG A 664 17.65 26.08 -36.32
CA ARG A 664 17.74 27.37 -35.62
C ARG A 664 16.64 28.33 -36.07
N ILE A 665 15.88 28.86 -35.12
CA ILE A 665 14.98 30.00 -35.32
C ILE A 665 15.72 31.22 -34.83
N ASP A 666 16.18 32.08 -35.76
CA ASP A 666 16.83 33.32 -35.40
C ASP A 666 15.86 34.47 -35.54
N ILE A 667 15.70 35.20 -34.46
CA ILE A 667 14.92 36.43 -34.38
C ILE A 667 15.89 37.59 -34.74
N PHE A 668 15.54 38.38 -35.76
CA PHE A 668 16.39 39.46 -36.25
C PHE A 668 16.00 40.78 -35.59
N ASP A 669 16.98 41.48 -35.02
CA ASP A 669 16.83 42.86 -34.58
C ASP A 669 16.83 43.83 -35.81
N TYR A 670 15.79 44.65 -35.90
CA TYR A 670 15.61 45.58 -37.01
C TYR A 670 16.37 46.87 -36.78
N LYS A 671 17.08 47.32 -37.83
CA LYS A 671 17.69 48.66 -37.90
C LYS A 671 17.43 49.26 -39.28
N GLU A 672 17.63 50.46 -39.45
CA GLU A 672 17.27 51.52 -40.43
C GLU A 672 17.12 51.21 -41.95
N GLU A 673 17.62 50.11 -42.51
CA GLU A 673 17.45 49.74 -43.89
C GLU A 673 16.84 48.34 -44.06
N GLU A 674 15.83 48.23 -44.94
CA GLU A 674 15.05 46.99 -45.09
C GLU A 674 15.46 46.15 -46.30
N ARG A 675 15.54 44.82 -46.11
CA ARG A 675 15.67 43.81 -47.17
C ARG A 675 14.58 42.79 -47.03
N ILE A 676 14.34 42.01 -48.06
CA ILE A 676 13.49 40.85 -47.99
C ILE A 676 14.33 39.62 -47.60
N SER A 677 14.01 39.00 -46.55
CA SER A 677 14.61 37.73 -46.09
C SER A 677 13.62 36.60 -46.20
N VAL A 678 14.08 35.42 -46.62
CA VAL A 678 13.32 34.19 -46.64
C VAL A 678 13.94 33.21 -45.66
N ILE A 679 13.12 32.66 -44.76
CA ILE A 679 13.55 31.77 -43.69
C ILE A 679 12.80 30.43 -43.82
N LYS A 680 13.53 29.32 -43.91
CA LYS A 680 12.95 27.97 -43.88
C LYS A 680 12.90 27.46 -42.47
N VAL A 681 11.71 27.07 -41.97
CA VAL A 681 11.51 26.44 -40.68
C VAL A 681 10.79 25.09 -40.91
N GLY A 682 11.49 23.98 -40.74
CA GLY A 682 10.97 22.66 -41.12
C GLY A 682 10.67 22.58 -42.62
N ALA A 683 9.42 22.29 -42.97
CA ALA A 683 8.94 22.26 -44.37
C ALA A 683 8.38 23.61 -44.84
N ALA A 684 8.26 24.61 -43.99
CA ALA A 684 7.66 25.89 -44.31
C ALA A 684 8.72 26.94 -44.59
N TYR A 685 8.37 27.90 -45.44
CA TYR A 685 9.24 29.04 -45.80
C TYR A 685 8.56 30.33 -45.32
N TYR A 686 9.33 31.18 -44.65
CA TYR A 686 8.86 32.46 -44.12
C TYR A 686 9.64 33.59 -44.80
N CYS A 687 8.92 34.56 -45.31
CA CYS A 687 9.53 35.75 -45.92
C CYS A 687 9.16 36.97 -45.12
N ARG A 688 10.12 37.89 -44.94
CA ARG A 688 9.86 39.21 -44.32
C ARG A 688 10.80 40.27 -44.83
N ARG A 689 10.38 41.53 -44.72
CA ARG A 689 11.31 42.66 -44.84
C ARG A 689 12.11 42.75 -43.56
N VAL A 690 13.41 42.82 -43.68
CA VAL A 690 14.33 42.98 -42.54
C VAL A 690 15.25 44.17 -42.85
N PRO A 691 15.67 44.92 -41.80
CA PRO A 691 16.65 45.97 -41.98
C PRO A 691 17.95 45.45 -42.60
N LEU A 692 18.55 46.21 -43.47
CA LEU A 692 19.87 45.92 -44.08
C LEU A 692 20.98 45.75 -43.05
N THR A 693 20.80 46.31 -41.87
CA THR A 693 21.73 46.27 -40.75
C THR A 693 21.41 45.21 -39.70
N SER A 694 20.33 44.38 -39.89
CA SER A 694 20.14 43.21 -39.04
C SER A 694 21.39 42.35 -39.22
N VAL A 695 22.03 42.03 -38.11
CA VAL A 695 23.26 41.24 -38.09
C VAL A 695 22.96 39.93 -38.80
N PRO A 696 23.61 39.65 -39.94
CA PRO A 696 23.51 38.30 -40.45
C PRO A 696 24.04 37.37 -39.39
N LEU A 697 23.43 36.21 -39.26
CA LEU A 697 24.05 35.13 -38.52
C LEU A 697 25.47 34.98 -39.06
N ASP A 698 26.48 35.37 -38.28
CA ASP A 698 27.85 35.07 -38.65
C ASP A 698 28.05 33.54 -38.67
N GLU A 699 29.06 33.08 -39.36
CA GLU A 699 29.36 31.66 -39.50
C GLU A 699 29.54 30.98 -38.09
N GLU A 700 30.00 31.73 -37.07
CA GLU A 700 30.11 31.23 -35.70
C GLU A 700 28.74 31.12 -35.02
N GLY A 701 27.80 31.99 -35.32
CA GLY A 701 26.43 31.94 -34.87
C GLY A 701 25.62 30.81 -35.53
N ALA A 702 25.89 30.50 -36.80
CA ALA A 702 25.25 29.39 -37.51
C ALA A 702 25.74 28.01 -37.07
N SER A 703 26.86 27.92 -36.35
CA SER A 703 27.43 26.65 -35.88
C SER A 703 27.08 26.29 -34.43
N LYS A 704 26.37 27.13 -33.73
CA LYS A 704 25.84 26.91 -32.38
C LYS A 704 24.33 26.70 -32.43
#